data_ffed6c6d1161f043cd34679817a3028a
#
_entry.id   ffed6c6d1161f043cd34679817a3028a
#
_cell.length_a   1.000
_cell.length_b   1.000
_cell.length_c   1.000
_cell.angle_alpha   90.00
_cell.angle_beta   90.00
_cell.angle_gamma   90.00
#
_symmetry.space_group_name_H-M   'P 1'
#
loop_
_entity.id
_entity.type
_entity.pdbx_description
1 polymer ?
#
loop_
_entity_poly.entity_id
_entity_poly.type
_entity_poly.pdbx_seq_one_letter_code
_entity_poly.pdbx_strand_id
1 'polypeptide(L)'
;MPRDVSLEMTRNIGIMAHIDAGKTTTTERILFYTGINHKIGETHDGAATMDWMAQEQERGITITSAATTCYWSHTEYQNDPALAKKNRHRINIIDTPGHVDFTVEVERSLRVLDGSVTVMCAKGGVEPQSETVWHQANKYHVPRMIYVNKMDIMGADFYHVLDMIKDRLKANAIPLQLPIGKEETFKGIIDLLEMKAYVYYDDLGKDIRVEEIPEDMQELAEKYRSELIEAIAENDEELMMKYLDGEELTIPEMKVAIRKETIANTIVPVVCGTSYKNKGVQKLLDAIVDYMPAPTDIEDIKGVNPDTEEEETRPSDDNAPFAALAFKIATDPFVGKLCFFRVYSGVVEAGSTVYNSVKDNRERMGRILQMHANHRQDIDICYAGDIAAAVGLKNTTTGDTLCDEKHPVILESMEFPEPVIRVAIEPKTKAGQEKMGIALAKLAEEDPTFRTYTDEETGQTIIAGMGELHLEIIVDRLLREFKVEANVGAPQVAYRETIRRPADQDTKYARQSGGKGQYGHVKIKIEPNEAGKGYEFVNAIVGGAIPKEFIGPIDQGIQGAMQAGVVAGYPVVDVKVTLYDGSYHEVDSSEMAFKIAGSMAFKEAMRKADPVILEPIMKVAVIVPDEYMGDVIGDINARRGQIQGTESRSGTQQIDALVPLSNMFGYATDLRSKTQGRGQYSMEPSHYIDVPKSIAESIMAGRAKKEG
;
A
#
# COMPACT_ATOMS: atom_id res chain seq x y z
N MET A 1 -20.34 17.19 -22.57
CA MET A 1 -20.98 16.06 -23.30
C MET A 1 -21.61 15.13 -22.29
N PRO A 2 -22.67 14.38 -22.61
CA PRO A 2 -23.20 13.39 -21.67
C PRO A 2 -22.15 12.29 -21.44
N ARG A 3 -22.21 11.65 -20.28
CA ARG A 3 -21.41 10.49 -19.88
C ARG A 3 -21.47 9.39 -20.97
N ASP A 4 -20.34 8.79 -21.29
CA ASP A 4 -20.27 7.68 -22.27
C ASP A 4 -20.86 6.37 -21.70
N VAL A 5 -20.60 6.10 -20.42
CA VAL A 5 -21.10 4.93 -19.69
C VAL A 5 -21.70 5.41 -18.37
N SER A 6 -22.85 4.87 -17.96
CA SER A 6 -23.47 5.25 -16.68
C SER A 6 -22.61 4.89 -15.49
N LEU A 7 -22.82 5.58 -14.38
CA LEU A 7 -22.09 5.34 -13.12
C LEU A 7 -22.27 3.91 -12.62
N GLU A 8 -23.48 3.36 -12.75
CA GLU A 8 -23.82 1.99 -12.37
C GLU A 8 -23.07 0.92 -13.19
N MET A 9 -22.66 1.27 -14.42
CA MET A 9 -21.87 0.40 -15.30
C MET A 9 -20.37 0.69 -15.25
N THR A 10 -19.91 1.43 -14.25
CA THR A 10 -18.49 1.70 -14.01
C THR A 10 -17.97 0.76 -12.92
N ARG A 11 -16.73 0.28 -13.10
CA ARG A 11 -16.02 -0.56 -12.13
C ARG A 11 -14.63 0.01 -11.90
N ASN A 12 -14.31 0.36 -10.66
CA ASN A 12 -12.98 0.80 -10.26
C ASN A 12 -12.33 -0.32 -9.47
N ILE A 13 -11.48 -1.09 -10.10
CA ILE A 13 -10.91 -2.30 -9.52
C ILE A 13 -9.39 -2.26 -9.44
N GLY A 14 -8.84 -2.84 -8.38
CA GLY A 14 -7.43 -3.17 -8.25
C GLY A 14 -7.15 -4.61 -8.61
N ILE A 15 -6.02 -4.87 -9.25
CA ILE A 15 -5.51 -6.22 -9.42
C ILE A 15 -4.33 -6.39 -8.47
N MET A 16 -4.48 -7.29 -7.52
CA MET A 16 -3.54 -7.54 -6.43
C MET A 16 -3.04 -8.97 -6.51
N ALA A 17 -1.79 -9.18 -6.17
CA ALA A 17 -1.19 -10.52 -6.15
C ALA A 17 0.11 -10.51 -5.38
N HIS A 18 0.56 -11.68 -4.92
CA HIS A 18 1.96 -11.87 -4.56
C HIS A 18 2.86 -11.93 -5.82
N ILE A 19 4.16 -11.88 -5.61
CA ILE A 19 5.15 -12.00 -6.68
C ILE A 19 4.93 -13.35 -7.39
N ASP A 20 5.04 -13.34 -8.71
CA ASP A 20 4.89 -14.53 -9.56
C ASP A 20 3.50 -15.21 -9.57
N ALA A 21 2.45 -14.63 -8.98
CA ALA A 21 1.09 -15.18 -9.14
C ALA A 21 0.52 -15.02 -10.56
N GLY A 22 1.17 -14.23 -11.40
CA GLY A 22 0.75 -13.95 -12.76
C GLY A 22 -0.17 -12.73 -12.88
N LYS A 23 0.01 -11.74 -12.00
CA LYS A 23 -0.72 -10.47 -12.00
C LYS A 23 -0.61 -9.75 -13.34
N THR A 24 0.61 -9.40 -13.75
CA THR A 24 0.86 -8.68 -15.02
C THR A 24 0.34 -9.46 -16.21
N THR A 25 0.54 -10.78 -16.26
CA THR A 25 -0.01 -11.63 -17.32
C THR A 25 -1.54 -11.56 -17.34
N THR A 26 -2.20 -11.57 -16.19
CA THR A 26 -3.66 -11.47 -16.11
C THR A 26 -4.14 -10.13 -16.62
N THR A 27 -3.51 -9.02 -16.18
CA THR A 27 -3.84 -7.67 -16.64
C THR A 27 -3.64 -7.52 -18.16
N GLU A 28 -2.53 -8.00 -18.70
CA GLU A 28 -2.27 -7.99 -20.14
C GLU A 28 -3.32 -8.79 -20.95
N ARG A 29 -3.82 -9.91 -20.42
CA ARG A 29 -4.89 -10.69 -21.06
C ARG A 29 -6.24 -9.96 -20.99
N ILE A 30 -6.52 -9.27 -19.88
CA ILE A 30 -7.69 -8.40 -19.79
C ILE A 30 -7.62 -7.30 -20.87
N LEU A 31 -6.49 -6.62 -21.02
CA LEU A 31 -6.30 -5.58 -22.03
C LEU A 31 -6.41 -6.12 -23.46
N PHE A 32 -5.95 -7.34 -23.70
CA PHE A 32 -6.09 -8.01 -24.98
C PHE A 32 -7.55 -8.30 -25.33
N TYR A 33 -8.30 -8.94 -24.41
CA TYR A 33 -9.71 -9.28 -24.67
C TYR A 33 -10.64 -8.07 -24.73
N THR A 34 -10.28 -6.99 -24.07
CA THR A 34 -11.01 -5.70 -24.14
C THR A 34 -10.62 -4.86 -25.35
N GLY A 35 -9.68 -5.34 -26.19
CA GLY A 35 -9.29 -4.67 -27.45
C GLY A 35 -8.35 -3.48 -27.28
N ILE A 36 -7.83 -3.24 -26.09
CA ILE A 36 -6.82 -2.18 -25.85
C ILE A 36 -5.48 -2.60 -26.47
N ASN A 37 -5.06 -3.87 -26.26
CA ASN A 37 -3.88 -4.42 -26.87
C ASN A 37 -4.23 -5.30 -28.07
N HIS A 38 -3.54 -5.08 -29.18
CA HIS A 38 -3.73 -5.86 -30.42
C HIS A 38 -2.86 -7.14 -30.46
N LYS A 39 -1.86 -7.23 -29.61
CA LYS A 39 -0.97 -8.39 -29.47
C LYS A 39 -0.94 -8.84 -28.02
N ILE A 40 -0.78 -10.14 -27.84
CA ILE A 40 -0.54 -10.73 -26.52
C ILE A 40 0.89 -10.37 -26.12
N GLY A 41 1.04 -9.47 -25.14
CA GLY A 41 2.33 -9.16 -24.51
C GLY A 41 2.74 -10.28 -23.55
N GLU A 42 3.99 -10.71 -23.60
CA GLU A 42 4.56 -11.65 -22.63
C GLU A 42 5.52 -10.91 -21.71
N THR A 43 5.39 -11.15 -20.41
CA THR A 43 6.21 -10.51 -19.36
C THR A 43 7.68 -10.87 -19.49
N HIS A 44 7.99 -12.11 -19.95
CA HIS A 44 9.36 -12.57 -20.12
C HIS A 44 10.12 -11.90 -21.29
N ASP A 45 9.39 -11.33 -22.25
CA ASP A 45 9.99 -10.65 -23.40
C ASP A 45 10.07 -9.10 -23.22
N GLY A 46 9.73 -8.59 -22.03
CA GLY A 46 9.71 -7.14 -21.75
C GLY A 46 8.66 -6.37 -22.55
N ALA A 47 7.64 -7.07 -23.06
CA ALA A 47 6.60 -6.52 -23.92
C ALA A 47 5.30 -6.16 -23.18
N ALA A 48 5.29 -6.23 -21.84
CA ALA A 48 4.13 -5.90 -21.02
C ALA A 48 3.83 -4.40 -21.09
N THR A 49 2.58 -4.06 -21.37
CA THR A 49 2.14 -2.69 -21.56
C THR A 49 1.97 -1.93 -20.26
N MET A 50 1.63 -2.64 -19.19
CA MET A 50 1.42 -2.06 -17.84
C MET A 50 2.74 -1.85 -17.10
N ASP A 51 3.74 -2.70 -17.28
CA ASP A 51 5.08 -2.53 -16.73
C ASP A 51 5.90 -1.64 -17.68
N TRP A 52 5.72 -0.33 -17.59
CA TRP A 52 6.30 0.64 -18.52
C TRP A 52 7.71 1.09 -18.14
N MET A 53 8.12 0.90 -16.88
CA MET A 53 9.48 1.24 -16.45
C MET A 53 10.46 0.16 -16.88
N ALA A 54 11.66 0.59 -17.31
CA ALA A 54 12.73 -0.36 -17.67
C ALA A 54 13.07 -1.31 -16.51
N GLN A 55 13.02 -0.82 -15.27
CA GLN A 55 13.26 -1.60 -14.06
C GLN A 55 12.20 -2.69 -13.83
N GLU A 56 10.94 -2.39 -14.13
CA GLU A 56 9.84 -3.36 -14.05
C GLU A 56 10.03 -4.47 -15.08
N GLN A 57 10.34 -4.10 -16.31
CA GLN A 57 10.57 -5.05 -17.41
C GLN A 57 11.79 -5.94 -17.19
N GLU A 58 12.91 -5.37 -16.74
CA GLU A 58 14.15 -6.11 -16.47
C GLU A 58 14.02 -7.09 -15.30
N ARG A 59 13.23 -6.72 -14.27
CA ARG A 59 13.08 -7.50 -13.04
C ARG A 59 11.85 -8.40 -13.06
N GLY A 60 10.92 -8.18 -13.98
CA GLY A 60 9.64 -8.89 -14.07
C GLY A 60 8.70 -8.63 -12.88
N ILE A 61 8.82 -7.47 -12.23
CA ILE A 61 7.99 -7.07 -11.09
C ILE A 61 7.36 -5.71 -11.32
N THR A 62 6.11 -5.52 -10.90
CA THR A 62 5.48 -4.20 -10.86
C THR A 62 6.01 -3.40 -9.67
N ILE A 63 6.50 -2.21 -9.92
CA ILE A 63 7.07 -1.30 -8.91
C ILE A 63 6.09 -0.18 -8.59
N THR A 64 5.50 0.42 -9.63
CA THR A 64 4.54 1.52 -9.49
C THR A 64 3.16 1.07 -9.95
N SER A 65 2.12 1.53 -9.26
CA SER A 65 0.75 1.30 -9.71
C SER A 65 0.50 2.01 -11.06
N ALA A 66 -0.09 1.30 -12.00
CA ALA A 66 -0.50 1.84 -13.30
C ALA A 66 -2.03 1.82 -13.40
N ALA A 67 -2.60 2.90 -13.93
CA ALA A 67 -4.04 3.02 -14.13
C ALA A 67 -4.37 2.87 -15.62
N THR A 68 -5.37 2.06 -15.94
CA THR A 68 -5.84 1.86 -17.33
C THR A 68 -7.35 1.74 -17.36
N THR A 69 -7.96 2.34 -18.38
CA THR A 69 -9.40 2.21 -18.64
C THR A 69 -9.63 1.27 -19.80
N CYS A 70 -10.51 0.29 -19.61
CA CYS A 70 -10.96 -0.61 -20.68
C CYS A 70 -12.48 -0.78 -20.61
N TYR A 71 -13.05 -1.46 -21.63
CA TYR A 71 -14.49 -1.66 -21.74
C TYR A 71 -14.81 -3.12 -21.98
N TRP A 72 -15.83 -3.63 -21.31
CA TRP A 72 -16.28 -4.99 -21.46
C TRP A 72 -17.79 -5.08 -21.51
N SER A 73 -18.29 -5.94 -22.40
CA SER A 73 -19.68 -6.38 -22.39
C SER A 73 -19.71 -7.87 -22.09
N HIS A 74 -20.58 -8.30 -21.20
CA HIS A 74 -20.69 -9.70 -20.81
C HIS A 74 -20.74 -10.61 -22.03
N THR A 75 -20.10 -11.76 -21.96
CA THR A 75 -19.93 -12.68 -23.11
C THR A 75 -21.27 -13.09 -23.75
N GLU A 76 -22.35 -13.16 -22.97
CA GLU A 76 -23.69 -13.48 -23.49
C GLU A 76 -24.24 -12.43 -24.50
N TYR A 77 -23.80 -11.17 -24.40
CA TYR A 77 -24.27 -10.09 -25.27
C TYR A 77 -23.35 -9.82 -26.47
N GLN A 78 -22.18 -10.43 -26.53
CA GLN A 78 -21.16 -10.10 -27.55
C GLN A 78 -21.57 -10.50 -28.97
N ASN A 79 -22.48 -11.45 -29.12
CA ASN A 79 -23.00 -11.87 -30.43
C ASN A 79 -24.02 -10.88 -31.03
N ASP A 80 -24.55 -9.93 -30.23
CA ASP A 80 -25.45 -8.88 -30.69
C ASP A 80 -24.80 -7.51 -30.44
N PRO A 81 -24.33 -6.79 -31.48
CA PRO A 81 -23.66 -5.50 -31.34
C PRO A 81 -24.48 -4.43 -30.63
N ALA A 82 -25.82 -4.47 -30.78
CA ALA A 82 -26.70 -3.50 -30.12
C ALA A 82 -26.81 -3.78 -28.60
N LEU A 83 -26.96 -5.05 -28.21
CA LEU A 83 -26.97 -5.48 -26.81
C LEU A 83 -25.59 -5.28 -26.17
N ALA A 84 -24.52 -5.62 -26.86
CA ALA A 84 -23.17 -5.40 -26.40
C ALA A 84 -22.89 -3.93 -26.10
N LYS A 85 -23.32 -3.03 -27.00
CA LYS A 85 -23.19 -1.59 -26.79
C LYS A 85 -24.01 -1.08 -25.60
N LYS A 86 -25.24 -1.58 -25.44
CA LYS A 86 -26.14 -1.20 -24.36
C LYS A 86 -25.63 -1.66 -22.99
N ASN A 87 -24.99 -2.83 -22.93
CA ASN A 87 -24.50 -3.45 -21.69
C ASN A 87 -22.97 -3.30 -21.52
N ARG A 88 -22.38 -2.31 -22.17
CA ARG A 88 -20.95 -2.02 -22.11
C ARG A 88 -20.59 -1.40 -20.75
N HIS A 89 -19.76 -2.09 -19.99
CA HIS A 89 -19.17 -1.59 -18.76
C HIS A 89 -17.84 -0.90 -19.00
N ARG A 90 -17.58 0.15 -18.25
CA ARG A 90 -16.27 0.78 -18.15
C ARG A 90 -15.54 0.22 -16.95
N ILE A 91 -14.34 -0.30 -17.15
CA ILE A 91 -13.52 -0.87 -16.11
C ILE A 91 -12.24 -0.04 -16.01
N ASN A 92 -12.07 0.66 -14.89
CA ASN A 92 -10.82 1.32 -14.53
C ASN A 92 -10.02 0.34 -13.70
N ILE A 93 -8.87 -0.06 -14.20
CA ILE A 93 -7.97 -1.02 -13.54
C ILE A 93 -6.79 -0.27 -12.96
N ILE A 94 -6.52 -0.46 -11.69
CA ILE A 94 -5.26 -0.06 -11.07
C ILE A 94 -4.46 -1.33 -10.80
N ASP A 95 -3.36 -1.48 -11.52
CA ASP A 95 -2.41 -2.57 -11.31
C ASP A 95 -1.47 -2.20 -10.14
N THR A 96 -1.42 -3.02 -9.09
CA THR A 96 -0.69 -2.71 -7.86
C THR A 96 0.57 -3.55 -7.74
N PRO A 97 1.65 -3.02 -7.12
CA PRO A 97 2.84 -3.82 -6.81
C PRO A 97 2.53 -5.02 -5.93
N GLY A 98 3.28 -6.10 -6.14
CA GLY A 98 3.19 -7.31 -5.30
C GLY A 98 4.29 -7.40 -4.24
N HIS A 99 5.25 -6.48 -4.22
CA HIS A 99 6.42 -6.54 -3.33
C HIS A 99 6.22 -5.70 -2.07
N VAL A 100 6.65 -6.22 -0.91
CA VAL A 100 6.46 -5.55 0.40
C VAL A 100 7.11 -4.17 0.51
N ASP A 101 8.20 -3.92 -0.20
CA ASP A 101 8.85 -2.59 -0.21
C ASP A 101 7.96 -1.51 -0.83
N PHE A 102 6.91 -1.90 -1.56
CA PHE A 102 5.96 -1.03 -2.24
C PHE A 102 4.54 -1.13 -1.68
N THR A 103 4.38 -1.57 -0.44
CA THR A 103 3.06 -1.70 0.23
C THR A 103 2.27 -0.39 0.26
N VAL A 104 2.96 0.75 0.27
CA VAL A 104 2.34 2.08 0.20
C VAL A 104 1.66 2.34 -1.13
N GLU A 105 2.21 1.86 -2.25
CA GLU A 105 1.53 1.91 -3.55
C GLU A 105 0.23 1.10 -3.54
N VAL A 106 0.23 -0.04 -2.86
CA VAL A 106 -0.97 -0.87 -2.64
C VAL A 106 -1.98 -0.10 -1.80
N GLU A 107 -1.56 0.49 -0.69
CA GLU A 107 -2.43 1.23 0.23
C GLU A 107 -3.07 2.45 -0.44
N ARG A 108 -2.28 3.22 -1.20
CA ARG A 108 -2.79 4.33 -2.04
C ARG A 108 -3.85 3.88 -3.02
N SER A 109 -3.62 2.74 -3.67
CA SER A 109 -4.55 2.18 -4.63
C SER A 109 -5.83 1.69 -3.96
N LEU A 110 -5.72 0.95 -2.85
CA LEU A 110 -6.87 0.46 -2.07
C LEU A 110 -7.80 1.59 -1.62
N ARG A 111 -7.24 2.76 -1.31
CA ARG A 111 -8.02 3.92 -0.87
C ARG A 111 -8.96 4.47 -1.93
N VAL A 112 -8.63 4.28 -3.20
CA VAL A 112 -9.40 4.83 -4.33
C VAL A 112 -10.13 3.79 -5.16
N LEU A 113 -10.06 2.52 -4.77
CA LEU A 113 -10.76 1.42 -5.43
C LEU A 113 -12.12 1.15 -4.79
N ASP A 114 -13.06 0.70 -5.61
CA ASP A 114 -14.36 0.22 -5.14
C ASP A 114 -14.35 -1.29 -4.88
N GLY A 115 -13.47 -2.02 -5.56
CA GLY A 115 -13.29 -3.45 -5.39
C GLY A 115 -11.93 -3.92 -5.86
N SER A 116 -11.57 -5.15 -5.55
CA SER A 116 -10.30 -5.73 -5.98
C SER A 116 -10.42 -7.19 -6.43
N VAL A 117 -9.56 -7.56 -7.36
CA VAL A 117 -9.33 -8.94 -7.79
C VAL A 117 -7.98 -9.39 -7.24
N THR A 118 -7.99 -10.36 -6.35
CA THR A 118 -6.79 -10.96 -5.81
C THR A 118 -6.41 -12.18 -6.63
N VAL A 119 -5.29 -12.09 -7.34
CA VAL A 119 -4.76 -13.20 -8.15
C VAL A 119 -3.89 -14.09 -7.27
N MET A 120 -4.23 -15.35 -7.16
CA MET A 120 -3.49 -16.35 -6.39
C MET A 120 -2.96 -17.45 -7.31
N CYS A 121 -1.76 -17.94 -7.00
CA CYS A 121 -1.19 -19.07 -7.73
C CYS A 121 -1.83 -20.39 -7.29
N ALA A 122 -2.31 -21.21 -8.22
CA ALA A 122 -2.92 -22.52 -7.91
C ALA A 122 -1.98 -23.49 -7.18
N LYS A 123 -0.67 -23.27 -7.25
CA LYS A 123 0.34 -24.07 -6.54
C LYS A 123 0.70 -23.49 -5.18
N GLY A 124 0.98 -22.18 -5.09
CA GLY A 124 1.42 -21.51 -3.87
C GLY A 124 0.28 -21.12 -2.94
N GLY A 125 -0.90 -20.86 -3.50
CA GLY A 125 -2.07 -20.44 -2.74
C GLY A 125 -1.86 -19.11 -2.01
N VAL A 126 -2.14 -19.09 -0.71
CA VAL A 126 -1.96 -17.92 0.15
C VAL A 126 -0.51 -17.84 0.62
N GLU A 127 0.18 -16.80 0.19
CA GLU A 127 1.55 -16.49 0.58
C GLU A 127 1.58 -15.27 1.53
N PRO A 128 2.67 -15.03 2.27
CA PRO A 128 2.74 -13.94 3.25
C PRO A 128 2.41 -12.56 2.67
N GLN A 129 2.83 -12.31 1.43
CA GLN A 129 2.49 -11.07 0.72
C GLN A 129 0.99 -10.98 0.42
N SER A 130 0.34 -12.10 0.10
CA SER A 130 -1.12 -12.15 -0.07
C SER A 130 -1.83 -11.80 1.23
N GLU A 131 -1.33 -12.29 2.38
CA GLU A 131 -1.89 -11.97 3.69
C GLU A 131 -1.78 -10.47 4.00
N THR A 132 -0.60 -9.88 3.74
CA THR A 132 -0.37 -8.44 3.96
C THR A 132 -1.35 -7.58 3.15
N VAL A 133 -1.45 -7.83 1.85
CA VAL A 133 -2.38 -7.10 0.97
C VAL A 133 -3.84 -7.34 1.37
N TRP A 134 -4.16 -8.56 1.79
CA TRP A 134 -5.49 -8.91 2.28
C TRP A 134 -5.88 -8.14 3.53
N HIS A 135 -4.96 -8.00 4.50
CA HIS A 135 -5.18 -7.22 5.72
C HIS A 135 -5.30 -5.73 5.42
N GLN A 136 -4.52 -5.20 4.48
CA GLN A 136 -4.69 -3.81 4.04
C GLN A 136 -6.07 -3.58 3.40
N ALA A 137 -6.54 -4.51 2.57
CA ALA A 137 -7.88 -4.43 1.99
C ALA A 137 -8.99 -4.55 3.04
N ASN A 138 -8.78 -5.30 4.14
CA ASN A 138 -9.69 -5.33 5.28
C ASN A 138 -9.80 -3.96 5.97
N LYS A 139 -8.67 -3.27 6.15
CA LYS A 139 -8.62 -1.92 6.76
C LYS A 139 -9.53 -0.93 6.03
N TYR A 140 -9.61 -1.02 4.71
CA TYR A 140 -10.42 -0.13 3.87
C TYR A 140 -11.78 -0.74 3.47
N HIS A 141 -12.15 -1.90 4.02
CA HIS A 141 -13.41 -2.60 3.71
C HIS A 141 -13.67 -2.81 2.21
N VAL A 142 -12.61 -2.99 1.43
CA VAL A 142 -12.71 -3.15 -0.03
C VAL A 142 -13.32 -4.50 -0.39
N PRO A 143 -14.46 -4.55 -1.13
CA PRO A 143 -15.03 -5.79 -1.67
C PRO A 143 -14.03 -6.51 -2.57
N ARG A 144 -14.00 -7.84 -2.48
CA ARG A 144 -12.96 -8.66 -3.13
C ARG A 144 -13.53 -9.87 -3.81
N MET A 145 -12.86 -10.27 -4.90
CA MET A 145 -12.96 -11.60 -5.47
C MET A 145 -11.57 -12.21 -5.66
N ILE A 146 -11.49 -13.51 -5.76
CA ILE A 146 -10.24 -14.23 -5.95
C ILE A 146 -10.23 -14.91 -7.31
N TYR A 147 -9.11 -14.76 -8.02
CA TYR A 147 -8.83 -15.49 -9.24
C TYR A 147 -7.66 -16.46 -9.01
N VAL A 148 -7.95 -17.74 -8.97
CA VAL A 148 -6.94 -18.82 -8.85
C VAL A 148 -6.35 -19.07 -10.23
N ASN A 149 -5.16 -18.53 -10.44
CA ASN A 149 -4.43 -18.51 -11.70
C ASN A 149 -3.40 -19.65 -11.77
N LYS A 150 -2.85 -19.88 -12.94
CA LYS A 150 -1.84 -20.92 -13.19
C LYS A 150 -2.33 -22.35 -12.90
N MET A 151 -3.57 -22.64 -13.25
CA MET A 151 -4.12 -24.00 -13.13
C MET A 151 -3.40 -25.05 -13.98
N ASP A 152 -2.57 -24.62 -14.93
CA ASP A 152 -1.80 -25.44 -15.87
C ASP A 152 -0.41 -25.87 -15.39
N ILE A 153 0.07 -25.34 -14.27
CA ILE A 153 1.41 -25.66 -13.77
C ILE A 153 1.43 -26.92 -12.90
N MET A 154 2.58 -27.59 -12.85
CA MET A 154 2.78 -28.75 -12.00
C MET A 154 2.61 -28.40 -10.51
N GLY A 155 1.79 -29.14 -9.79
CA GLY A 155 1.43 -28.91 -8.39
C GLY A 155 0.24 -27.98 -8.20
N ALA A 156 -0.48 -27.59 -9.26
CA ALA A 156 -1.71 -26.82 -9.15
C ALA A 156 -2.82 -27.62 -8.44
N ASP A 157 -3.41 -27.01 -7.40
CA ASP A 157 -4.53 -27.60 -6.66
C ASP A 157 -5.51 -26.53 -6.18
N PHE A 158 -6.61 -26.39 -6.90
CA PHE A 158 -7.65 -25.40 -6.62
C PHE A 158 -8.30 -25.56 -5.24
N TYR A 159 -8.57 -26.79 -4.84
CA TYR A 159 -9.28 -27.08 -3.58
C TYR A 159 -8.39 -26.82 -2.37
N HIS A 160 -7.12 -27.15 -2.47
CA HIS A 160 -6.13 -26.81 -1.46
C HIS A 160 -6.01 -25.28 -1.27
N VAL A 161 -6.03 -24.53 -2.37
CA VAL A 161 -6.03 -23.04 -2.29
C VAL A 161 -7.28 -22.53 -1.59
N LEU A 162 -8.47 -23.11 -1.86
CA LEU A 162 -9.70 -22.74 -1.15
C LEU A 162 -9.57 -22.97 0.37
N ASP A 163 -9.01 -24.11 0.77
CA ASP A 163 -8.79 -24.40 2.19
C ASP A 163 -7.80 -23.42 2.82
N MET A 164 -6.71 -23.08 2.12
CA MET A 164 -5.75 -22.07 2.60
C MET A 164 -6.40 -20.70 2.77
N ILE A 165 -7.28 -20.27 1.86
CA ILE A 165 -7.99 -18.99 1.96
C ILE A 165 -8.87 -18.98 3.21
N LYS A 166 -9.63 -20.04 3.46
CA LYS A 166 -10.48 -20.17 4.66
C LYS A 166 -9.65 -20.18 5.95
N ASP A 167 -8.55 -20.91 5.96
CA ASP A 167 -7.74 -21.11 7.16
C ASP A 167 -6.86 -19.89 7.50
N ARG A 168 -6.18 -19.30 6.52
CA ARG A 168 -5.20 -18.23 6.74
C ARG A 168 -5.82 -16.83 6.66
N LEU A 169 -6.67 -16.61 5.66
CA LEU A 169 -7.29 -15.29 5.48
C LEU A 169 -8.60 -15.15 6.27
N LYS A 170 -9.13 -16.25 6.83
CA LYS A 170 -10.43 -16.30 7.53
C LYS A 170 -11.56 -15.75 6.66
N ALA A 171 -11.45 -15.90 5.35
CA ALA A 171 -12.39 -15.41 4.38
C ALA A 171 -13.43 -16.48 4.04
N ASN A 172 -14.69 -16.06 3.89
CA ASN A 172 -15.76 -16.93 3.41
C ASN A 172 -15.68 -17.07 1.89
N ALA A 173 -14.69 -17.85 1.43
CA ALA A 173 -14.42 -18.06 0.02
C ALA A 173 -15.43 -19.06 -0.58
N ILE A 174 -16.19 -18.59 -1.55
CA ILE A 174 -17.25 -19.36 -2.22
C ILE A 174 -16.88 -19.49 -3.70
N PRO A 175 -16.60 -20.71 -4.20
CA PRO A 175 -16.33 -20.91 -5.61
C PRO A 175 -17.57 -20.67 -6.46
N LEU A 176 -17.41 -19.87 -7.51
CA LEU A 176 -18.43 -19.72 -8.57
C LEU A 176 -18.15 -20.68 -9.74
N GLN A 177 -16.92 -21.16 -9.80
CA GLN A 177 -16.40 -22.02 -10.87
C GLN A 177 -15.56 -23.15 -10.27
N LEU A 178 -15.57 -24.29 -10.95
CA LEU A 178 -14.65 -25.40 -10.64
C LEU A 178 -13.77 -25.67 -11.87
N PRO A 179 -12.49 -26.04 -11.68
CA PRO A 179 -11.61 -26.36 -12.79
C PRO A 179 -11.94 -27.75 -13.36
N ILE A 180 -11.88 -27.88 -14.68
CA ILE A 180 -11.93 -29.17 -15.38
C ILE A 180 -10.51 -29.60 -15.66
N GLY A 181 -10.03 -30.59 -14.91
CA GLY A 181 -8.63 -31.03 -14.92
C GLY A 181 -7.73 -30.09 -14.11
N LYS A 182 -6.46 -30.47 -14.03
CA LYS A 182 -5.39 -29.69 -13.41
C LYS A 182 -4.08 -29.95 -14.13
N GLU A 183 -3.12 -29.04 -13.96
CA GLU A 183 -1.82 -29.12 -14.63
C GLU A 183 -1.99 -29.20 -16.16
N GLU A 184 -1.31 -30.09 -16.84
CA GLU A 184 -1.39 -30.28 -18.29
C GLU A 184 -2.80 -30.70 -18.78
N THR A 185 -3.63 -31.25 -17.89
CA THR A 185 -5.00 -31.67 -18.21
C THR A 185 -6.04 -30.58 -18.04
N PHE A 186 -5.64 -29.38 -17.55
CA PHE A 186 -6.56 -28.27 -17.39
C PHE A 186 -7.06 -27.78 -18.74
N LYS A 187 -8.36 -27.97 -19.00
CA LYS A 187 -8.99 -27.65 -20.28
C LYS A 187 -10.16 -26.69 -20.23
N GLY A 188 -10.67 -26.40 -19.04
CA GLY A 188 -11.85 -25.53 -18.92
C GLY A 188 -12.33 -25.37 -17.49
N ILE A 189 -13.52 -24.81 -17.37
CA ILE A 189 -14.18 -24.50 -16.10
C ILE A 189 -15.63 -24.96 -16.11
N ILE A 190 -16.15 -25.31 -14.95
CA ILE A 190 -17.56 -25.51 -14.71
C ILE A 190 -18.12 -24.25 -14.10
N ASP A 191 -19.17 -23.68 -14.68
CA ASP A 191 -19.93 -22.58 -14.12
C ASP A 191 -21.01 -23.16 -13.20
N LEU A 192 -20.92 -22.84 -11.89
CA LEU A 192 -21.84 -23.38 -10.88
C LEU A 192 -23.23 -22.71 -10.88
N LEU A 193 -23.39 -21.55 -11.52
CA LEU A 193 -24.69 -20.92 -11.67
C LEU A 193 -25.48 -21.56 -12.82
N GLU A 194 -24.81 -21.70 -13.95
CA GLU A 194 -25.43 -22.25 -15.16
C GLU A 194 -25.41 -23.79 -15.19
N MET A 195 -24.58 -24.44 -14.37
CA MET A 195 -24.32 -25.87 -14.35
C MET A 195 -23.92 -26.38 -15.73
N LYS A 196 -22.98 -25.69 -16.35
CA LYS A 196 -22.42 -25.98 -17.68
C LYS A 196 -20.90 -25.96 -17.63
N ALA A 197 -20.28 -26.73 -18.53
CA ALA A 197 -18.85 -26.73 -18.73
C ALA A 197 -18.45 -25.83 -19.90
N TYR A 198 -17.45 -24.97 -19.65
CA TYR A 198 -16.83 -24.12 -20.66
C TYR A 198 -15.46 -24.69 -20.99
N VAL A 199 -15.32 -25.35 -22.14
CA VAL A 199 -14.12 -26.05 -22.56
C VAL A 199 -13.40 -25.28 -23.66
N TYR A 200 -12.10 -25.06 -23.50
CA TYR A 200 -11.25 -24.30 -24.42
C TYR A 200 -10.53 -25.26 -25.37
N TYR A 201 -10.71 -25.04 -26.66
CA TYR A 201 -10.16 -25.89 -27.74
C TYR A 201 -9.01 -25.26 -28.51
N ASP A 202 -8.68 -24.00 -28.23
CA ASP A 202 -7.54 -23.30 -28.82
C ASP A 202 -6.66 -22.62 -27.77
N ASP A 203 -5.43 -22.29 -28.17
CA ASP A 203 -4.46 -21.63 -27.29
C ASP A 203 -4.67 -20.11 -27.17
N LEU A 204 -5.57 -19.53 -27.98
CA LEU A 204 -5.91 -18.11 -27.92
C LEU A 204 -7.19 -17.83 -27.12
N GLY A 205 -7.82 -18.87 -26.59
CA GLY A 205 -9.06 -18.78 -25.83
C GLY A 205 -10.24 -18.22 -26.65
N LYS A 206 -10.27 -18.46 -27.97
CA LYS A 206 -11.33 -18.00 -28.86
C LYS A 206 -12.36 -19.09 -29.17
N ASP A 207 -11.94 -20.35 -29.27
CA ASP A 207 -12.84 -21.49 -29.43
C ASP A 207 -13.24 -22.05 -28.07
N ILE A 208 -14.27 -21.43 -27.49
CA ILE A 208 -14.87 -21.84 -26.21
C ILE A 208 -16.19 -22.54 -26.53
N ARG A 209 -16.33 -23.80 -26.08
CA ARG A 209 -17.55 -24.58 -26.27
C ARG A 209 -18.25 -24.82 -24.96
N VAL A 210 -19.55 -24.64 -24.96
CA VAL A 210 -20.42 -24.92 -23.82
C VAL A 210 -20.87 -26.38 -23.94
N GLU A 211 -20.51 -27.17 -22.93
CA GLU A 211 -20.78 -28.59 -22.89
C GLU A 211 -21.48 -28.97 -21.59
N GLU A 212 -21.98 -30.21 -21.53
CA GLU A 212 -22.47 -30.76 -20.25
C GLU A 212 -21.30 -31.03 -19.32
N ILE A 213 -21.57 -30.95 -18.01
CA ILE A 213 -20.57 -31.24 -16.98
C ILE A 213 -20.09 -32.69 -17.13
N PRO A 214 -18.78 -32.98 -17.09
CA PRO A 214 -18.27 -34.32 -17.09
C PRO A 214 -18.90 -35.21 -16.01
N GLU A 215 -19.25 -36.44 -16.32
CA GLU A 215 -19.96 -37.36 -15.41
C GLU A 215 -19.23 -37.54 -14.07
N ASP A 216 -17.91 -37.59 -14.09
CA ASP A 216 -17.05 -37.69 -12.91
C ASP A 216 -16.99 -36.47 -12.02
N MET A 217 -17.49 -35.34 -12.52
CA MET A 217 -17.53 -34.05 -11.79
C MET A 217 -18.94 -33.59 -11.40
N GLN A 218 -19.97 -34.29 -11.81
CA GLN A 218 -21.35 -33.89 -11.59
C GLN A 218 -21.68 -33.79 -10.09
N GLU A 219 -21.38 -34.83 -9.31
CA GLU A 219 -21.62 -34.86 -7.86
C GLU A 219 -20.86 -33.72 -7.14
N LEU A 220 -19.62 -33.46 -7.55
CA LEU A 220 -18.81 -32.38 -6.99
C LEU A 220 -19.40 -31.01 -7.31
N ALA A 221 -19.85 -30.81 -8.56
CA ALA A 221 -20.48 -29.56 -8.98
C ALA A 221 -21.80 -29.31 -8.23
N GLU A 222 -22.63 -30.32 -8.05
CA GLU A 222 -23.88 -30.24 -7.27
C GLU A 222 -23.60 -29.89 -5.80
N LYS A 223 -22.57 -30.49 -5.20
CA LYS A 223 -22.15 -30.16 -3.83
C LYS A 223 -21.77 -28.70 -3.70
N TYR A 224 -20.86 -28.17 -4.54
CA TYR A 224 -20.42 -26.78 -4.46
C TYR A 224 -21.52 -25.80 -4.85
N ARG A 225 -22.43 -26.17 -5.75
CA ARG A 225 -23.63 -25.38 -6.03
C ARG A 225 -24.53 -25.25 -4.79
N SER A 226 -24.74 -26.34 -4.06
CA SER A 226 -25.53 -26.31 -2.82
C SER A 226 -24.86 -25.41 -1.78
N GLU A 227 -23.54 -25.52 -1.58
CA GLU A 227 -22.79 -24.64 -0.67
C GLU A 227 -22.89 -23.15 -1.10
N LEU A 228 -22.86 -22.87 -2.40
CA LEU A 228 -23.07 -21.51 -2.92
C LEU A 228 -24.46 -20.99 -2.59
N ILE A 229 -25.51 -21.78 -2.84
CA ILE A 229 -26.90 -21.40 -2.57
C ILE A 229 -27.10 -21.15 -1.07
N GLU A 230 -26.57 -22.02 -0.22
CA GLU A 230 -26.63 -21.84 1.23
C GLU A 230 -25.96 -20.53 1.66
N ALA A 231 -24.76 -20.24 1.15
CA ALA A 231 -24.00 -19.04 1.50
C ALA A 231 -24.73 -17.74 1.12
N ILE A 232 -25.38 -17.70 -0.05
CA ILE A 232 -26.14 -16.50 -0.48
C ILE A 232 -27.51 -16.38 0.16
N ALA A 233 -28.12 -17.51 0.58
CA ALA A 233 -29.40 -17.51 1.24
C ALA A 233 -29.31 -17.17 2.73
N GLU A 234 -28.14 -17.42 3.37
CA GLU A 234 -27.95 -17.22 4.82
C GLU A 234 -28.27 -15.79 5.29
N ASN A 235 -27.99 -14.79 4.45
CA ASN A 235 -28.19 -13.38 4.77
C ASN A 235 -29.37 -12.72 4.04
N ASP A 236 -30.23 -13.51 3.37
CA ASP A 236 -31.38 -13.01 2.63
C ASP A 236 -32.62 -13.83 2.98
N GLU A 237 -33.57 -13.21 3.71
CA GLU A 237 -34.77 -13.89 4.21
C GLU A 237 -35.65 -14.48 3.09
N GLU A 238 -35.78 -13.78 1.95
CA GLU A 238 -36.57 -14.23 0.82
C GLU A 238 -35.96 -15.47 0.15
N LEU A 239 -34.65 -15.44 -0.08
CA LEU A 239 -33.91 -16.55 -0.66
C LEU A 239 -33.83 -17.74 0.31
N MET A 240 -33.71 -17.47 1.63
CA MET A 240 -33.73 -18.51 2.65
C MET A 240 -35.06 -19.24 2.68
N MET A 241 -36.19 -18.51 2.58
CA MET A 241 -37.51 -19.14 2.52
C MET A 241 -37.68 -20.01 1.29
N LYS A 242 -37.29 -19.53 0.10
CA LYS A 242 -37.31 -20.32 -1.14
C LYS A 242 -36.46 -21.58 -1.02
N TYR A 243 -35.27 -21.44 -0.48
CA TYR A 243 -34.34 -22.58 -0.28
C TYR A 243 -34.95 -23.65 0.66
N LEU A 244 -35.55 -23.22 1.78
CA LEU A 244 -36.18 -24.12 2.75
C LEU A 244 -37.44 -24.78 2.20
N ASP A 245 -38.18 -24.10 1.33
CA ASP A 245 -39.37 -24.64 0.66
C ASP A 245 -39.02 -25.57 -0.52
N GLY A 246 -37.71 -25.70 -0.84
CA GLY A 246 -37.23 -26.53 -1.94
C GLY A 246 -37.46 -25.95 -3.33
N GLU A 247 -37.72 -24.64 -3.42
CA GLU A 247 -37.82 -23.93 -4.68
C GLU A 247 -36.44 -23.69 -5.29
N GLU A 248 -36.30 -23.85 -6.61
CA GLU A 248 -35.06 -23.52 -7.31
C GLU A 248 -34.89 -22.00 -7.44
N LEU A 249 -33.72 -21.51 -7.07
CA LEU A 249 -33.32 -20.12 -7.29
C LEU A 249 -32.97 -19.90 -8.76
N THR A 250 -33.49 -18.84 -9.35
CA THR A 250 -33.12 -18.46 -10.73
C THR A 250 -31.73 -17.87 -10.79
N ILE A 251 -31.06 -17.98 -11.96
CA ILE A 251 -29.73 -17.41 -12.18
C ILE A 251 -29.69 -15.88 -11.89
N PRO A 252 -30.68 -15.07 -12.35
CA PRO A 252 -30.71 -13.65 -12.00
C PRO A 252 -30.78 -13.38 -10.48
N GLU A 253 -31.62 -14.13 -9.75
CA GLU A 253 -31.70 -14.00 -8.28
C GLU A 253 -30.35 -14.32 -7.62
N MET A 254 -29.70 -15.40 -8.04
CA MET A 254 -28.39 -15.79 -7.54
C MET A 254 -27.34 -14.72 -7.82
N LYS A 255 -27.31 -14.15 -9.05
CA LYS A 255 -26.36 -13.09 -9.42
C LYS A 255 -26.53 -11.85 -8.55
N VAL A 256 -27.77 -11.42 -8.31
CA VAL A 256 -28.08 -10.27 -7.44
C VAL A 256 -27.61 -10.53 -6.01
N ALA A 257 -27.89 -11.73 -5.48
CA ALA A 257 -27.49 -12.10 -4.14
C ALA A 257 -25.95 -12.18 -3.99
N ILE A 258 -25.27 -12.84 -4.91
CA ILE A 258 -23.79 -12.92 -4.91
C ILE A 258 -23.18 -11.51 -4.91
N ARG A 259 -23.70 -10.61 -5.77
CA ARG A 259 -23.22 -9.22 -5.82
C ARG A 259 -23.42 -8.50 -4.50
N LYS A 260 -24.62 -8.58 -3.91
CA LYS A 260 -24.96 -7.96 -2.63
C LYS A 260 -24.04 -8.45 -1.51
N GLU A 261 -23.85 -9.76 -1.40
CA GLU A 261 -23.00 -10.37 -0.38
C GLU A 261 -21.51 -10.08 -0.61
N THR A 262 -21.08 -9.98 -1.86
CA THR A 262 -19.69 -9.58 -2.21
C THR A 262 -19.42 -8.13 -1.79
N ILE A 263 -20.32 -7.21 -2.09
CA ILE A 263 -20.21 -5.80 -1.71
C ILE A 263 -20.22 -5.63 -0.20
N ALA A 264 -21.04 -6.43 0.51
CA ALA A 264 -21.07 -6.47 1.97
C ALA A 264 -19.85 -7.14 2.61
N ASN A 265 -18.94 -7.72 1.84
CA ASN A 265 -17.78 -8.51 2.31
C ASN A 265 -18.16 -9.75 3.15
N THR A 266 -19.38 -10.27 3.01
CA THR A 266 -19.84 -11.48 3.70
C THR A 266 -19.38 -12.75 3.00
N ILE A 267 -19.26 -12.71 1.68
CA ILE A 267 -18.64 -13.74 0.86
C ILE A 267 -17.52 -13.18 0.00
N VAL A 268 -16.62 -14.06 -0.42
CA VAL A 268 -15.56 -13.77 -1.40
C VAL A 268 -15.71 -14.74 -2.57
N PRO A 269 -16.21 -14.28 -3.72
CA PRO A 269 -16.33 -15.12 -4.91
C PRO A 269 -14.96 -15.60 -5.38
N VAL A 270 -14.86 -16.88 -5.75
CA VAL A 270 -13.64 -17.48 -6.28
C VAL A 270 -13.89 -18.01 -7.69
N VAL A 271 -13.04 -17.57 -8.61
CA VAL A 271 -13.00 -18.04 -10.00
C VAL A 271 -11.60 -18.58 -10.31
N CYS A 272 -11.46 -19.36 -11.37
CA CYS A 272 -10.18 -20.01 -11.70
C CYS A 272 -9.87 -19.96 -13.19
N GLY A 273 -8.60 -20.17 -13.52
CA GLY A 273 -8.13 -20.21 -14.89
C GLY A 273 -6.61 -20.26 -15.01
N THR A 274 -6.14 -20.02 -16.22
CA THR A 274 -4.72 -19.78 -16.53
C THR A 274 -4.59 -18.67 -17.54
N SER A 275 -4.10 -17.54 -17.08
CA SER A 275 -3.92 -16.35 -17.92
C SER A 275 -2.88 -16.60 -19.02
N TYR A 276 -1.80 -17.34 -18.70
CA TYR A 276 -0.76 -17.68 -19.67
C TYR A 276 -1.29 -18.50 -20.86
N LYS A 277 -2.15 -19.47 -20.58
CA LYS A 277 -2.81 -20.32 -21.59
C LYS A 277 -4.13 -19.76 -22.10
N ASN A 278 -4.48 -18.52 -21.78
CA ASN A 278 -5.67 -17.83 -22.24
C ASN A 278 -7.00 -18.53 -21.91
N LYS A 279 -7.09 -19.23 -20.78
CA LYS A 279 -8.28 -19.98 -20.34
C LYS A 279 -8.85 -19.39 -19.07
N GLY A 280 -10.12 -18.97 -19.09
CA GLY A 280 -10.85 -18.43 -17.93
C GLY A 280 -10.88 -16.92 -17.80
N VAL A 281 -10.13 -16.16 -18.60
CA VAL A 281 -10.03 -14.68 -18.46
C VAL A 281 -11.33 -13.97 -18.87
N GLN A 282 -12.02 -14.42 -19.92
CA GLN A 282 -13.31 -13.84 -20.30
C GLN A 282 -14.36 -14.04 -19.21
N LYS A 283 -14.37 -15.22 -18.58
CA LYS A 283 -15.26 -15.49 -17.45
C LYS A 283 -14.88 -14.73 -16.18
N LEU A 284 -13.60 -14.39 -15.99
CA LEU A 284 -13.16 -13.45 -14.97
C LEU A 284 -13.74 -12.04 -15.24
N LEU A 285 -13.66 -11.57 -16.48
CA LEU A 285 -14.23 -10.28 -16.87
C LEU A 285 -15.76 -10.24 -16.68
N ASP A 286 -16.46 -11.31 -17.03
CA ASP A 286 -17.89 -11.44 -16.76
C ASP A 286 -18.19 -11.36 -15.24
N ALA A 287 -17.41 -12.05 -14.41
CA ALA A 287 -17.55 -12.01 -12.97
C ALA A 287 -17.26 -10.61 -12.38
N ILE A 288 -16.30 -9.87 -12.95
CA ILE A 288 -16.01 -8.49 -12.53
C ILE A 288 -17.23 -7.58 -12.79
N VAL A 289 -17.84 -7.64 -13.96
CA VAL A 289 -18.98 -6.77 -14.28
C VAL A 289 -20.24 -7.19 -13.52
N ASP A 290 -20.41 -8.48 -13.24
CA ASP A 290 -21.58 -9.01 -12.52
C ASP A 290 -21.52 -8.76 -11.01
N TYR A 291 -20.36 -8.94 -10.37
CA TYR A 291 -20.26 -9.02 -8.91
C TYR A 291 -19.47 -7.90 -8.25
N MET A 292 -18.55 -7.21 -8.96
CA MET A 292 -17.84 -6.09 -8.37
C MET A 292 -18.71 -4.84 -8.27
N PRO A 293 -18.50 -4.00 -7.23
CA PRO A 293 -19.31 -2.81 -7.02
C PRO A 293 -19.12 -1.74 -8.10
N ALA A 294 -20.15 -0.98 -8.34
CA ALA A 294 -20.11 0.33 -8.98
C ALA A 294 -19.80 1.41 -7.92
N PRO A 295 -19.36 2.62 -8.31
CA PRO A 295 -19.19 3.73 -7.37
C PRO A 295 -20.45 4.06 -6.55
N THR A 296 -21.63 3.77 -7.09
CA THR A 296 -22.94 3.97 -6.43
C THR A 296 -23.28 2.90 -5.39
N ASP A 297 -22.61 1.77 -5.39
CA ASP A 297 -22.84 0.68 -4.44
C ASP A 297 -22.00 0.84 -3.15
N ILE A 298 -21.03 1.73 -3.16
CA ILE A 298 -20.14 2.01 -2.03
C ILE A 298 -20.74 3.16 -1.20
N GLU A 299 -20.50 3.12 0.11
CA GLU A 299 -20.90 4.23 0.99
C GLU A 299 -20.32 5.56 0.51
N ASP A 300 -21.11 6.61 0.69
CA ASP A 300 -20.68 7.98 0.39
C ASP A 300 -19.39 8.30 1.13
N ILE A 301 -18.45 8.92 0.41
CA ILE A 301 -17.16 9.24 1.02
C ILE A 301 -17.33 10.28 2.12
N LYS A 302 -16.68 10.00 3.26
CA LYS A 302 -16.64 10.90 4.41
C LYS A 302 -15.47 11.85 4.30
N GLY A 303 -15.67 13.04 4.83
CA GLY A 303 -14.64 14.05 4.95
C GLY A 303 -14.98 15.01 6.08
N VAL A 304 -14.09 15.98 6.32
CA VAL A 304 -14.26 17.01 7.33
C VAL A 304 -14.25 18.36 6.64
N ASN A 305 -15.20 19.18 6.96
CA ASN A 305 -15.21 20.59 6.50
C ASN A 305 -14.08 21.35 7.22
N PRO A 306 -13.11 21.94 6.51
CA PRO A 306 -11.98 22.61 7.14
C PRO A 306 -12.35 23.88 7.91
N ASP A 307 -13.52 24.49 7.62
CA ASP A 307 -13.96 25.74 8.25
C ASP A 307 -14.78 25.49 9.51
N THR A 308 -15.60 24.42 9.52
CA THR A 308 -16.51 24.09 10.63
C THR A 308 -16.05 22.91 11.49
N GLU A 309 -15.06 22.15 11.03
CA GLU A 309 -14.59 20.90 11.65
C GLU A 309 -15.69 19.81 11.77
N GLU A 310 -16.80 19.95 11.05
CA GLU A 310 -17.88 18.98 11.04
C GLU A 310 -17.64 17.90 9.97
N GLU A 311 -18.08 16.68 10.28
CA GLU A 311 -18.07 15.58 9.30
C GLU A 311 -19.11 15.86 8.22
N GLU A 312 -18.71 15.69 6.96
CA GLU A 312 -19.56 15.78 5.80
C GLU A 312 -19.38 14.55 4.91
N THR A 313 -20.43 14.22 4.16
CA THR A 313 -20.37 13.17 3.15
C THR A 313 -20.51 13.75 1.76
N ARG A 314 -19.96 13.05 0.76
CA ARG A 314 -20.10 13.40 -0.65
C ARG A 314 -20.63 12.18 -1.42
N PRO A 315 -21.85 12.28 -1.99
CA PRO A 315 -22.43 11.19 -2.77
C PRO A 315 -21.76 11.05 -4.14
N SER A 316 -21.76 9.84 -4.67
CA SER A 316 -21.33 9.56 -6.04
C SER A 316 -22.40 10.04 -7.03
N ASP A 317 -22.48 11.36 -7.24
CA ASP A 317 -23.45 12.03 -8.13
C ASP A 317 -22.75 13.18 -8.89
N ASP A 318 -22.97 13.24 -10.20
CA ASP A 318 -22.42 14.28 -11.07
C ASP A 318 -22.96 15.70 -10.73
N ASN A 319 -24.13 15.80 -10.10
CA ASN A 319 -24.75 17.08 -9.73
C ASN A 319 -24.35 17.57 -8.31
N ALA A 320 -23.63 16.75 -7.55
CA ALA A 320 -23.15 17.12 -6.25
C ALA A 320 -21.93 18.09 -6.35
N PRO A 321 -21.55 18.80 -5.27
CA PRO A 321 -20.34 19.60 -5.25
C PRO A 321 -19.09 18.75 -5.56
N PHE A 322 -18.20 19.29 -6.37
CA PHE A 322 -16.98 18.58 -6.76
C PHE A 322 -16.10 18.25 -5.57
N ALA A 323 -15.68 17.01 -5.46
CA ALA A 323 -14.66 16.54 -4.53
C ALA A 323 -13.89 15.36 -5.15
N ALA A 324 -12.57 15.45 -5.09
CA ALA A 324 -11.65 14.45 -5.62
C ALA A 324 -10.43 14.28 -4.70
N LEU A 325 -9.87 13.10 -4.70
CA LEU A 325 -8.65 12.76 -3.95
C LEU A 325 -7.49 12.57 -4.91
N ALA A 326 -6.41 13.32 -4.71
CA ALA A 326 -5.14 13.13 -5.38
C ALA A 326 -4.41 11.97 -4.71
N PHE A 327 -4.30 10.82 -5.39
CA PHE A 327 -3.77 9.61 -4.75
C PHE A 327 -2.38 9.21 -5.25
N LYS A 328 -1.90 9.79 -6.35
CA LYS A 328 -0.58 9.51 -6.89
C LYS A 328 -0.03 10.68 -7.67
N ILE A 329 1.24 10.98 -7.46
CA ILE A 329 2.03 11.91 -8.29
C ILE A 329 3.01 11.08 -9.11
N ALA A 330 3.19 11.45 -10.37
CA ALA A 330 4.22 10.89 -11.25
C ALA A 330 4.89 11.99 -12.06
N THR A 331 6.14 11.82 -12.39
CA THR A 331 6.86 12.73 -13.28
C THR A 331 6.97 12.11 -14.67
N ASP A 332 6.48 12.82 -15.64
CA ASP A 332 6.53 12.42 -17.04
C ASP A 332 7.53 13.28 -17.81
N PRO A 333 8.39 12.67 -18.67
CA PRO A 333 9.40 13.40 -19.41
C PRO A 333 8.86 14.47 -20.36
N PHE A 334 7.61 14.31 -20.83
CA PHE A 334 7.03 15.16 -21.87
C PHE A 334 6.05 16.20 -21.33
N VAL A 335 5.24 15.83 -20.32
CA VAL A 335 4.19 16.70 -19.77
C VAL A 335 4.51 17.23 -18.37
N GLY A 336 5.58 16.73 -17.77
CA GLY A 336 6.01 17.13 -16.43
C GLY A 336 5.22 16.41 -15.32
N LYS A 337 4.79 17.15 -14.31
CA LYS A 337 4.07 16.59 -13.14
C LYS A 337 2.67 16.14 -13.54
N LEU A 338 2.38 14.87 -13.34
CA LEU A 338 1.08 14.24 -13.45
C LEU A 338 0.51 13.99 -12.05
N CYS A 339 -0.71 14.43 -11.81
CA CYS A 339 -1.45 14.16 -10.59
C CYS A 339 -2.61 13.23 -10.90
N PHE A 340 -2.54 11.98 -10.47
CA PHE A 340 -3.64 11.03 -10.58
C PHE A 340 -4.65 11.31 -9.47
N PHE A 341 -5.90 11.40 -9.85
CA PHE A 341 -6.99 11.70 -8.93
C PHE A 341 -8.24 10.87 -9.24
N ARG A 342 -9.01 10.60 -8.19
CA ARG A 342 -10.35 10.02 -8.30
C ARG A 342 -11.38 11.08 -7.94
N VAL A 343 -12.38 11.26 -8.80
CA VAL A 343 -13.55 12.08 -8.52
C VAL A 343 -14.55 11.25 -7.72
N TYR A 344 -14.89 11.70 -6.52
CA TYR A 344 -15.89 11.06 -5.68
C TYR A 344 -17.28 11.66 -5.88
N SER A 345 -17.36 12.97 -6.09
CA SER A 345 -18.62 13.68 -6.33
C SER A 345 -18.44 14.82 -7.31
N GLY A 346 -19.50 15.19 -7.98
CA GLY A 346 -19.51 16.29 -8.94
C GLY A 346 -18.73 16.00 -10.21
N VAL A 347 -18.42 17.06 -10.93
CA VAL A 347 -17.66 17.01 -12.19
C VAL A 347 -16.57 18.08 -12.19
N VAL A 348 -15.51 17.84 -12.95
CA VAL A 348 -14.44 18.81 -13.18
C VAL A 348 -14.12 18.91 -14.66
N GLU A 349 -13.93 20.15 -15.14
CA GLU A 349 -13.60 20.45 -16.52
C GLU A 349 -12.12 20.79 -16.67
N ALA A 350 -11.53 20.39 -17.80
CA ALA A 350 -10.19 20.83 -18.16
C ALA A 350 -10.13 22.35 -18.28
N GLY A 351 -9.06 22.96 -17.74
CA GLY A 351 -8.89 24.41 -17.69
C GLY A 351 -9.60 25.12 -16.56
N SER A 352 -10.43 24.43 -15.76
CA SER A 352 -11.11 25.00 -14.60
C SER A 352 -10.17 25.24 -13.42
N THR A 353 -10.63 26.04 -12.47
CA THR A 353 -9.94 26.25 -11.18
C THR A 353 -10.57 25.36 -10.13
N VAL A 354 -9.73 24.65 -9.37
CA VAL A 354 -10.12 23.81 -8.23
C VAL A 354 -9.46 24.34 -6.95
N TYR A 355 -10.06 24.01 -5.82
CA TYR A 355 -9.54 24.38 -4.51
C TYR A 355 -8.88 23.18 -3.84
N ASN A 356 -7.62 23.33 -3.44
CA ASN A 356 -6.92 22.34 -2.62
C ASN A 356 -7.18 22.71 -1.14
N SER A 357 -8.10 21.99 -0.52
CA SER A 357 -8.55 22.27 0.84
C SER A 357 -7.53 21.92 1.93
N VAL A 358 -6.58 21.04 1.63
CA VAL A 358 -5.50 20.66 2.55
C VAL A 358 -4.44 21.75 2.64
N LYS A 359 -4.15 22.42 1.53
CA LYS A 359 -3.11 23.46 1.42
C LYS A 359 -3.65 24.87 1.34
N ASP A 360 -4.95 25.04 1.45
CA ASP A 360 -5.65 26.33 1.39
C ASP A 360 -5.21 27.17 0.19
N ASN A 361 -5.25 26.57 -1.00
CA ASN A 361 -4.91 27.29 -2.22
C ASN A 361 -5.77 26.89 -3.42
N ARG A 362 -5.85 27.79 -4.40
CA ARG A 362 -6.48 27.54 -5.69
C ARG A 362 -5.44 27.06 -6.69
N GLU A 363 -5.79 26.02 -7.43
CA GLU A 363 -4.96 25.52 -8.53
C GLU A 363 -5.75 25.38 -9.82
N ARG A 364 -5.04 25.49 -10.95
CA ARG A 364 -5.66 25.32 -12.26
C ARG A 364 -5.51 23.88 -12.73
N MET A 365 -6.62 23.22 -12.96
CA MET A 365 -6.71 21.93 -13.63
C MET A 365 -6.42 22.15 -15.13
N GLY A 366 -5.16 22.06 -15.58
CA GLY A 366 -4.79 22.39 -16.95
C GLY A 366 -5.41 21.43 -17.96
N ARG A 367 -4.77 20.31 -18.20
CA ARG A 367 -5.28 19.21 -19.02
C ARG A 367 -5.71 18.06 -18.12
N ILE A 368 -6.74 17.36 -18.55
CA ILE A 368 -7.15 16.09 -17.92
C ILE A 368 -6.88 14.97 -18.92
N LEU A 369 -6.20 13.94 -18.46
CA LEU A 369 -5.77 12.80 -19.26
C LEU A 369 -6.45 11.53 -18.77
N GLN A 370 -7.09 10.82 -19.67
CA GLN A 370 -7.48 9.43 -19.44
C GLN A 370 -6.31 8.54 -19.84
N MET A 371 -5.96 7.63 -18.97
CA MET A 371 -4.85 6.70 -19.19
C MET A 371 -5.37 5.40 -19.80
N HIS A 372 -4.71 4.94 -20.85
CA HIS A 372 -4.92 3.65 -21.51
C HIS A 372 -3.55 2.95 -21.57
N ALA A 373 -3.14 2.34 -20.47
CA ALA A 373 -1.80 1.80 -20.30
C ALA A 373 -0.73 2.88 -20.56
N ASN A 374 0.07 2.77 -21.62
CA ASN A 374 1.08 3.75 -22.00
C ASN A 374 0.57 4.87 -22.95
N HIS A 375 -0.70 4.82 -23.36
CA HIS A 375 -1.31 5.85 -24.16
C HIS A 375 -2.12 6.82 -23.33
N ARG A 376 -2.15 8.09 -23.75
CA ARG A 376 -2.86 9.18 -23.08
C ARG A 376 -3.87 9.77 -24.03
N GLN A 377 -5.06 10.00 -23.54
CA GLN A 377 -6.11 10.67 -24.25
C GLN A 377 -6.56 11.90 -23.45
N ASP A 378 -6.55 13.07 -24.11
CA ASP A 378 -7.12 14.27 -23.50
C ASP A 378 -8.64 14.11 -23.37
N ILE A 379 -9.17 14.47 -22.21
CA ILE A 379 -10.61 14.53 -21.97
C ILE A 379 -10.99 15.92 -21.44
N ASP A 380 -12.16 16.41 -21.84
CA ASP A 380 -12.62 17.74 -21.45
C ASP A 380 -13.27 17.75 -20.07
N ILE A 381 -13.93 16.67 -19.70
CA ILE A 381 -14.71 16.55 -18.45
C ILE A 381 -14.41 15.21 -17.78
N CYS A 382 -14.24 15.25 -16.47
CA CYS A 382 -14.11 14.09 -15.59
C CYS A 382 -15.31 14.07 -14.63
N TYR A 383 -15.98 12.94 -14.54
CA TYR A 383 -17.24 12.77 -13.82
C TYR A 383 -17.03 12.04 -12.48
N ALA A 384 -18.04 12.08 -11.59
CA ALA A 384 -18.05 11.27 -10.37
C ALA A 384 -17.75 9.80 -10.67
N GLY A 385 -16.92 9.15 -9.86
CA GLY A 385 -16.47 7.78 -10.04
C GLY A 385 -15.34 7.59 -11.05
N ASP A 386 -14.93 8.63 -11.77
CA ASP A 386 -13.83 8.54 -12.74
C ASP A 386 -12.45 8.63 -12.05
N ILE A 387 -11.50 7.95 -12.68
CA ILE A 387 -10.07 8.03 -12.35
C ILE A 387 -9.36 8.62 -13.57
N ALA A 388 -8.62 9.70 -13.35
CA ALA A 388 -7.89 10.40 -14.41
C ALA A 388 -6.57 10.99 -13.88
N ALA A 389 -5.77 11.56 -14.79
CA ALA A 389 -4.56 12.29 -14.43
C ALA A 389 -4.68 13.75 -14.87
N ALA A 390 -4.25 14.68 -14.00
CA ALA A 390 -4.23 16.10 -14.28
C ALA A 390 -2.80 16.60 -14.55
N VAL A 391 -2.68 17.53 -15.49
CA VAL A 391 -1.48 18.32 -15.73
C VAL A 391 -1.74 19.76 -15.31
N GLY A 392 -0.78 20.37 -14.63
CA GLY A 392 -0.86 21.78 -14.23
C GLY A 392 -1.05 22.04 -12.74
N LEU A 393 -1.33 21.02 -11.96
CA LEU A 393 -1.40 21.10 -10.48
C LEU A 393 0.03 21.17 -9.91
N LYS A 394 0.47 22.35 -9.51
CA LYS A 394 1.87 22.59 -9.09
C LYS A 394 2.13 22.20 -7.64
N ASN A 395 1.20 22.56 -6.74
CA ASN A 395 1.36 22.41 -5.30
C ASN A 395 0.68 21.15 -4.73
N THR A 396 -0.21 20.53 -5.49
CA THR A 396 -0.92 19.32 -5.07
C THR A 396 0.05 18.15 -4.89
N THR A 397 -0.06 17.46 -3.78
CA THR A 397 0.71 16.27 -3.43
C THR A 397 -0.22 15.08 -3.19
N THR A 398 0.36 13.89 -3.04
CA THR A 398 -0.40 12.68 -2.72
C THR A 398 -1.13 12.83 -1.39
N GLY A 399 -2.42 12.52 -1.37
CA GLY A 399 -3.30 12.66 -0.21
C GLY A 399 -4.09 13.97 -0.15
N ASP A 400 -3.78 14.95 -1.02
CA ASP A 400 -4.52 16.21 -1.05
C ASP A 400 -5.93 16.03 -1.61
N THR A 401 -6.86 16.81 -1.11
CA THR A 401 -8.23 16.91 -1.61
C THR A 401 -8.38 18.10 -2.55
N LEU A 402 -8.96 17.87 -3.71
CA LEU A 402 -9.38 18.89 -4.67
C LEU A 402 -10.90 18.99 -4.64
N CYS A 403 -11.44 20.18 -4.42
CA CYS A 403 -12.88 20.35 -4.25
C CYS A 403 -13.39 21.67 -4.82
N ASP A 404 -14.71 21.89 -4.71
CA ASP A 404 -15.34 23.17 -4.93
C ASP A 404 -15.06 24.08 -3.72
N GLU A 405 -14.55 25.27 -3.97
CA GLU A 405 -14.21 26.24 -2.94
C GLU A 405 -15.42 26.70 -2.10
N LYS A 406 -16.61 26.66 -2.67
CA LYS A 406 -17.85 27.05 -1.96
C LYS A 406 -18.35 25.95 -1.02
N HIS A 407 -17.89 24.71 -1.23
CA HIS A 407 -18.25 23.54 -0.46
C HIS A 407 -16.95 22.79 -0.09
N PRO A 408 -16.08 23.42 0.74
CA PRO A 408 -14.78 22.85 1.05
C PRO A 408 -14.95 21.59 1.89
N VAL A 409 -14.16 20.58 1.59
CA VAL A 409 -14.08 19.32 2.32
C VAL A 409 -12.66 18.80 2.26
N ILE A 410 -12.17 18.23 3.35
CA ILE A 410 -10.95 17.42 3.39
C ILE A 410 -11.40 15.98 3.50
N LEU A 411 -11.17 15.22 2.45
CA LEU A 411 -11.38 13.78 2.48
C LEU A 411 -10.34 13.16 3.41
N GLU A 412 -10.65 11.99 3.97
CA GLU A 412 -9.76 11.30 4.89
C GLU A 412 -8.34 11.21 4.32
N SER A 413 -7.35 11.69 5.09
CA SER A 413 -5.96 11.71 4.68
C SER A 413 -5.35 10.30 4.70
N MET A 414 -4.45 10.03 3.74
CA MET A 414 -3.64 8.83 3.76
C MET A 414 -2.50 8.98 4.75
N GLU A 415 -2.36 8.02 5.65
CA GLU A 415 -1.20 7.92 6.54
C GLU A 415 -0.13 7.06 5.88
N PHE A 416 1.10 7.56 5.85
CA PHE A 416 2.22 6.85 5.27
C PHE A 416 3.21 6.41 6.35
N PRO A 417 3.72 5.16 6.28
CA PRO A 417 4.70 4.69 7.24
C PRO A 417 6.03 5.44 7.09
N GLU A 418 6.73 5.60 8.21
CA GLU A 418 8.06 6.18 8.22
C GLU A 418 9.09 5.24 7.58
N PRO A 419 10.05 5.79 6.81
CA PRO A 419 11.13 5.00 6.24
C PRO A 419 11.95 4.27 7.29
N VAL A 420 12.32 3.03 7.02
CA VAL A 420 13.08 2.17 7.96
C VAL A 420 14.55 2.04 7.60
N ILE A 421 14.92 2.20 6.34
CA ILE A 421 16.30 2.09 5.85
C ILE A 421 16.80 3.47 5.41
N ARG A 422 18.06 3.75 5.70
CA ARG A 422 18.77 4.97 5.29
C ARG A 422 20.09 4.62 4.66
N VAL A 423 20.44 5.32 3.56
CA VAL A 423 21.76 5.25 2.91
C VAL A 423 22.26 6.65 2.60
N ALA A 424 23.56 6.82 2.67
CA ALA A 424 24.20 8.04 2.18
C ALA A 424 24.38 7.95 0.67
N ILE A 425 24.07 9.03 -0.04
CA ILE A 425 24.25 9.13 -1.48
C ILE A 425 25.09 10.35 -1.84
N GLU A 426 26.07 10.17 -2.69
CA GLU A 426 26.95 11.23 -3.14
C GLU A 426 27.07 11.21 -4.66
N PRO A 427 26.96 12.35 -5.35
CA PRO A 427 27.16 12.40 -6.79
C PRO A 427 28.63 12.18 -7.12
N LYS A 428 28.91 11.47 -8.18
CA LYS A 428 30.31 11.25 -8.62
C LYS A 428 31.04 12.52 -9.08
N THR A 429 30.28 13.56 -9.43
CA THR A 429 30.82 14.84 -9.91
C THR A 429 30.20 16.02 -9.19
N LYS A 430 30.95 17.11 -9.00
CA LYS A 430 30.42 18.36 -8.41
C LYS A 430 29.23 18.94 -9.21
N ALA A 431 29.26 18.85 -10.54
CA ALA A 431 28.16 19.27 -11.41
C ALA A 431 26.90 18.43 -11.23
N GLY A 432 27.03 17.21 -10.70
CA GLY A 432 25.91 16.32 -10.38
C GLY A 432 25.14 16.71 -9.11
N GLN A 433 25.73 17.52 -8.22
CA GLN A 433 25.13 17.84 -6.93
C GLN A 433 23.78 18.54 -7.06
N GLU A 434 23.71 19.60 -7.86
CA GLU A 434 22.48 20.35 -8.09
C GLU A 434 21.42 19.49 -8.79
N LYS A 435 21.85 18.75 -9.82
CA LYS A 435 20.96 17.83 -10.55
C LYS A 435 20.42 16.73 -9.63
N MET A 436 21.24 16.19 -8.76
CA MET A 436 20.85 15.18 -7.79
C MET A 436 19.79 15.73 -6.82
N GLY A 437 19.99 16.94 -6.29
CA GLY A 437 19.02 17.59 -5.40
C GLY A 437 17.64 17.75 -6.07
N ILE A 438 17.61 18.23 -7.32
CA ILE A 438 16.36 18.39 -8.08
C ILE A 438 15.72 17.03 -8.36
N ALA A 439 16.49 16.01 -8.73
CA ALA A 439 15.98 14.69 -9.01
C ALA A 439 15.40 14.01 -7.77
N LEU A 440 16.13 14.09 -6.64
CA LEU A 440 15.66 13.54 -5.36
C LEU A 440 14.40 14.23 -4.86
N ALA A 441 14.27 15.55 -5.03
CA ALA A 441 13.07 16.30 -4.69
C ALA A 441 11.86 15.81 -5.50
N LYS A 442 12.03 15.59 -6.81
CA LYS A 442 10.96 15.05 -7.67
C LYS A 442 10.56 13.63 -7.26
N LEU A 443 11.53 12.78 -6.97
CA LEU A 443 11.26 11.41 -6.50
C LEU A 443 10.52 11.40 -5.15
N ALA A 444 10.86 12.34 -4.25
CA ALA A 444 10.16 12.50 -2.97
C ALA A 444 8.72 13.05 -3.14
N GLU A 445 8.44 13.84 -4.19
CA GLU A 445 7.07 14.23 -4.52
C GLU A 445 6.22 13.06 -5.03
N GLU A 446 6.83 12.12 -5.75
CA GLU A 446 6.16 10.93 -6.27
C GLU A 446 5.85 9.90 -5.19
N ASP A 447 6.80 9.70 -4.28
CA ASP A 447 6.74 8.68 -3.25
C ASP A 447 6.82 9.29 -1.84
N PRO A 448 5.71 9.37 -1.11
CA PRO A 448 5.68 9.94 0.23
C PRO A 448 6.42 9.11 1.28
N THR A 449 6.81 7.88 1.00
CA THR A 449 7.66 7.04 1.87
C THR A 449 9.14 7.17 1.56
N PHE A 450 9.48 7.84 0.48
CA PHE A 450 10.84 8.21 0.17
C PHE A 450 11.15 9.59 0.74
N ARG A 451 12.19 9.69 1.55
CA ARG A 451 12.66 10.95 2.11
C ARG A 451 14.09 11.21 1.74
N THR A 452 14.44 12.48 1.56
CA THR A 452 15.80 12.94 1.35
C THR A 452 16.05 14.17 2.19
N TYR A 453 17.22 14.23 2.80
CA TYR A 453 17.67 15.35 3.61
C TYR A 453 19.20 15.39 3.65
N THR A 454 19.74 16.54 4.02
CA THR A 454 21.17 16.67 4.29
C THR A 454 21.40 16.48 5.77
N ASP A 455 22.30 15.56 6.12
CA ASP A 455 22.75 15.38 7.49
C ASP A 455 23.61 16.58 7.89
N GLU A 456 23.19 17.30 8.91
CA GLU A 456 23.83 18.55 9.35
C GLU A 456 25.24 18.32 9.91
N GLU A 457 25.51 17.15 10.47
CA GLU A 457 26.80 16.82 11.06
C GLU A 457 27.82 16.38 10.00
N THR A 458 27.38 15.54 9.06
CA THR A 458 28.27 14.97 8.04
C THR A 458 28.27 15.72 6.73
N GLY A 459 27.27 16.58 6.50
CA GLY A 459 27.03 17.25 5.22
C GLY A 459 26.63 16.29 4.09
N GLN A 460 26.40 15.00 4.41
CA GLN A 460 26.02 14.00 3.43
C GLN A 460 24.54 14.10 3.08
N THR A 461 24.20 13.86 1.83
CA THR A 461 22.82 13.66 1.42
C THR A 461 22.39 12.25 1.82
N ILE A 462 21.36 12.16 2.62
CA ILE A 462 20.76 10.89 3.07
C ILE A 462 19.49 10.65 2.29
N ILE A 463 19.30 9.43 1.84
CA ILE A 463 18.03 8.93 1.31
C ILE A 463 17.49 7.84 2.24
N ALA A 464 16.19 7.88 2.46
CA ALA A 464 15.50 6.96 3.35
C ALA A 464 14.29 6.34 2.64
N GLY A 465 14.08 5.04 2.82
CA GLY A 465 13.03 4.29 2.15
C GLY A 465 12.56 3.07 2.94
N MET A 466 11.60 2.33 2.40
CA MET A 466 10.94 1.21 3.07
C MET A 466 11.77 -0.06 3.08
N GLY A 467 12.67 -0.24 2.12
CA GLY A 467 13.49 -1.44 2.00
C GLY A 467 14.68 -1.24 1.06
N GLU A 468 15.53 -2.25 1.00
CA GLU A 468 16.75 -2.24 0.17
C GLU A 468 16.41 -2.13 -1.32
N LEU A 469 15.44 -2.91 -1.79
CA LEU A 469 14.96 -2.87 -3.17
C LEU A 469 14.37 -1.51 -3.52
N HIS A 470 13.63 -0.89 -2.61
CA HIS A 470 13.07 0.45 -2.80
C HIS A 470 14.18 1.47 -3.07
N LEU A 471 15.20 1.54 -2.21
CA LEU A 471 16.32 2.47 -2.39
C LEU A 471 17.17 2.16 -3.63
N GLU A 472 17.37 0.88 -3.95
CA GLU A 472 18.06 0.46 -5.17
C GLU A 472 17.36 0.97 -6.43
N ILE A 473 16.04 0.90 -6.48
CA ILE A 473 15.24 1.42 -7.59
C ILE A 473 15.34 2.94 -7.68
N ILE A 474 15.28 3.65 -6.57
CA ILE A 474 15.47 5.12 -6.53
C ILE A 474 16.83 5.51 -7.12
N VAL A 475 17.89 4.82 -6.74
CA VAL A 475 19.24 5.07 -7.26
C VAL A 475 19.35 4.76 -8.76
N ASP A 476 18.75 3.67 -9.19
CA ASP A 476 18.71 3.32 -10.61
C ASP A 476 17.90 4.33 -11.43
N ARG A 477 16.79 4.86 -10.90
CA ARG A 477 16.02 5.95 -11.51
C ARG A 477 16.83 7.24 -11.62
N LEU A 478 17.64 7.60 -10.60
CA LEU A 478 18.54 8.74 -10.69
C LEU A 478 19.48 8.63 -11.89
N LEU A 479 20.05 7.44 -12.11
CA LEU A 479 20.93 7.20 -13.24
C LEU A 479 20.20 7.22 -14.58
N ARG A 480 19.11 6.48 -14.71
CA ARG A 480 18.43 6.26 -16.00
C ARG A 480 17.57 7.44 -16.45
N GLU A 481 16.77 8.00 -15.54
CA GLU A 481 15.83 9.08 -15.86
C GLU A 481 16.48 10.46 -15.79
N PHE A 482 17.29 10.71 -14.75
CA PHE A 482 17.87 12.02 -14.48
C PHE A 482 19.32 12.17 -14.92
N LYS A 483 19.95 11.08 -15.38
CA LYS A 483 21.38 11.06 -15.81
C LYS A 483 22.32 11.52 -14.71
N VAL A 484 22.07 11.14 -13.47
CA VAL A 484 22.88 11.43 -12.29
C VAL A 484 23.56 10.15 -11.83
N GLU A 485 24.88 10.10 -11.97
CA GLU A 485 25.69 9.03 -11.37
C GLU A 485 26.02 9.36 -9.91
N ALA A 486 25.71 8.42 -9.02
CA ALA A 486 25.92 8.57 -7.59
C ALA A 486 26.60 7.35 -7.00
N ASN A 487 27.38 7.57 -5.93
CA ASN A 487 27.89 6.53 -5.06
C ASN A 487 26.92 6.39 -3.87
N VAL A 488 26.66 5.16 -3.49
CA VAL A 488 25.79 4.85 -2.35
C VAL A 488 26.65 4.30 -1.23
N GLY A 489 26.50 4.86 -0.03
CA GLY A 489 27.13 4.35 1.19
C GLY A 489 26.42 3.12 1.74
N ALA A 490 26.97 2.51 2.79
CA ALA A 490 26.34 1.41 3.48
C ALA A 490 24.94 1.81 4.00
N PRO A 491 23.95 0.92 3.95
CA PRO A 491 22.65 1.18 4.51
C PRO A 491 22.74 1.56 6.00
N GLN A 492 21.96 2.54 6.42
CA GLN A 492 21.86 2.93 7.82
C GLN A 492 20.52 2.48 8.39
N VAL A 493 20.56 1.90 9.58
CA VAL A 493 19.35 1.45 10.29
C VAL A 493 18.75 2.65 11.03
N ALA A 494 17.44 2.79 10.96
CA ALA A 494 16.72 3.82 11.70
C ALA A 494 16.55 3.41 13.16
N TYR A 495 17.63 3.52 13.94
CA TYR A 495 17.57 3.33 15.39
C TYR A 495 16.67 4.39 16.04
N ARG A 496 16.19 4.11 17.24
CA ARG A 496 15.45 5.03 18.10
C ARG A 496 16.06 4.98 19.49
N GLU A 497 15.74 5.98 20.29
CA GLU A 497 16.09 6.00 21.71
C GLU A 497 14.80 6.02 22.53
N THR A 498 14.83 5.43 23.71
CA THR A 498 13.75 5.53 24.70
C THR A 498 14.31 5.36 26.11
N ILE A 499 13.44 5.40 27.10
CA ILE A 499 13.81 5.26 28.52
C ILE A 499 13.12 4.05 29.14
N ARG A 500 13.71 3.49 30.20
CA ARG A 500 13.16 2.34 30.92
C ARG A 500 12.72 2.65 32.35
N ARG A 501 13.11 3.82 32.87
CA ARG A 501 12.75 4.26 34.22
C ARG A 501 12.24 5.71 34.21
N PRO A 502 11.38 6.07 35.17
CA PRO A 502 11.06 7.47 35.38
C PRO A 502 12.26 8.22 35.95
N ALA A 503 12.34 9.52 35.65
CA ALA A 503 13.34 10.41 36.23
C ALA A 503 12.75 11.80 36.45
N ASP A 504 13.12 12.42 37.52
CA ASP A 504 12.85 13.83 37.83
C ASP A 504 14.09 14.69 37.53
N GLN A 505 13.87 15.85 36.95
CA GLN A 505 14.94 16.79 36.65
C GLN A 505 14.53 18.22 36.98
N ASP A 506 15.40 18.88 37.71
CA ASP A 506 15.35 20.32 38.02
C ASP A 506 16.50 21.00 37.25
N THR A 507 16.17 21.85 36.27
CA THR A 507 17.18 22.51 35.43
C THR A 507 16.92 23.99 35.35
N LYS A 508 17.96 24.74 35.70
CA LYS A 508 17.98 26.18 35.61
C LYS A 508 18.98 26.64 34.55
N TYR A 509 18.47 27.32 33.54
CA TYR A 509 19.29 28.02 32.56
C TYR A 509 19.38 29.48 32.91
N ALA A 510 20.54 29.94 33.33
CA ALA A 510 20.82 31.32 33.62
C ALA A 510 22.13 31.75 32.96
N ARG A 511 22.08 32.77 32.10
CA ARG A 511 23.27 33.30 31.43
C ARG A 511 23.23 34.83 31.45
N GLN A 512 24.31 35.45 31.84
CA GLN A 512 24.48 36.87 31.83
C GLN A 512 25.65 37.24 30.95
N SER A 513 25.42 37.94 29.84
CA SER A 513 26.46 38.38 28.92
C SER A 513 26.15 39.82 28.53
N GLY A 514 26.70 40.81 29.29
CA GLY A 514 26.75 42.23 28.97
C GLY A 514 25.41 42.84 28.47
N GLY A 515 24.44 43.01 29.31
CA GLY A 515 23.11 43.55 28.97
C GLY A 515 21.97 42.74 29.58
N LYS A 516 20.88 42.53 28.81
CA LYS A 516 19.74 41.70 29.23
C LYS A 516 20.18 40.24 29.43
N GLY A 517 19.98 39.68 30.62
CA GLY A 517 20.27 38.29 30.93
C GLY A 517 19.30 37.32 30.26
N GLN A 518 19.56 36.04 30.42
CA GLN A 518 18.64 34.95 30.03
C GLN A 518 18.36 34.08 31.24
N TYR A 519 17.09 33.79 31.49
CA TYR A 519 16.66 32.97 32.60
C TYR A 519 15.49 32.09 32.23
N GLY A 520 15.64 30.75 32.45
CA GLY A 520 14.59 29.77 32.35
C GLY A 520 14.84 28.66 33.39
N HIS A 521 13.82 28.35 34.19
CA HIS A 521 13.93 27.31 35.19
C HIS A 521 12.70 26.39 35.09
N VAL A 522 12.96 25.11 34.89
CA VAL A 522 11.93 24.08 34.69
C VAL A 522 12.20 22.86 35.54
N LYS A 523 11.13 22.29 36.09
CA LYS A 523 11.16 20.98 36.73
C LYS A 523 10.23 20.05 35.97
N ILE A 524 10.81 18.99 35.46
CA ILE A 524 10.10 18.01 34.66
C ILE A 524 10.26 16.60 35.24
N LYS A 525 9.24 15.79 35.06
CA LYS A 525 9.28 14.35 35.25
C LYS A 525 9.13 13.68 33.91
N ILE A 526 10.01 12.76 33.58
CA ILE A 526 9.89 11.92 32.41
C ILE A 526 9.56 10.49 32.82
N GLU A 527 8.71 9.84 32.05
CA GLU A 527 8.27 8.47 32.30
C GLU A 527 8.22 7.70 30.98
N PRO A 528 8.52 6.39 30.98
CA PRO A 528 8.29 5.55 29.82
C PRO A 528 6.81 5.58 29.42
N ASN A 529 6.52 5.72 28.16
CA ASN A 529 5.19 5.55 27.60
C ASN A 529 5.05 4.14 27.03
N GLU A 530 3.83 3.70 26.73
CA GLU A 530 3.61 2.42 26.06
C GLU A 530 4.22 2.44 24.66
N ALA A 531 4.76 1.31 24.22
CA ALA A 531 5.37 1.18 22.91
C ALA A 531 4.39 1.59 21.79
N GLY A 532 4.83 2.51 20.91
CA GLY A 532 4.03 3.03 19.81
C GLY A 532 3.10 4.19 20.17
N LYS A 533 2.97 4.59 21.43
CA LYS A 533 2.17 5.77 21.83
C LYS A 533 2.84 7.12 21.54
N GLY A 534 4.14 7.09 21.30
CA GLY A 534 4.91 8.30 20.98
C GLY A 534 5.07 9.26 22.16
N TYR A 535 5.14 10.54 21.83
CA TYR A 535 5.38 11.62 22.78
C TYR A 535 4.09 12.15 23.40
N GLU A 536 4.09 12.31 24.73
CA GLU A 536 3.00 12.94 25.47
C GLU A 536 3.57 14.05 26.36
N PHE A 537 3.04 15.26 26.23
CA PHE A 537 3.39 16.39 27.09
C PHE A 537 2.22 16.74 28.02
N VAL A 538 2.50 16.81 29.32
CA VAL A 538 1.51 17.16 30.33
C VAL A 538 1.96 18.42 31.05
N ASN A 539 1.14 19.47 30.96
CA ASN A 539 1.31 20.66 31.74
C ASN A 539 0.60 20.54 33.10
N ALA A 540 1.38 20.40 34.16
CA ALA A 540 0.90 20.31 35.54
C ALA A 540 1.32 21.52 36.38
N ILE A 541 1.62 22.67 35.77
CA ILE A 541 1.99 23.90 36.48
C ILE A 541 0.80 24.41 37.29
N VAL A 542 1.05 24.71 38.56
CA VAL A 542 0.08 25.25 39.51
C VAL A 542 0.54 26.64 39.98
N GLY A 543 -0.40 27.54 40.20
CA GLY A 543 -0.13 28.84 40.81
C GLY A 543 0.64 29.83 39.93
N GLY A 544 0.79 29.58 38.64
CA GLY A 544 1.48 30.50 37.72
C GLY A 544 3.00 30.50 37.90
N ALA A 545 3.59 29.45 38.43
CA ALA A 545 5.04 29.33 38.62
C ALA A 545 5.85 29.55 37.34
N ILE A 546 5.27 29.20 36.19
CA ILE A 546 5.74 29.55 34.86
C ILE A 546 4.58 30.19 34.09
N PRO A 547 4.75 31.42 33.50
CA PRO A 547 3.77 32.02 32.65
C PRO A 547 3.33 31.15 31.47
N LYS A 548 2.06 31.17 31.09
CA LYS A 548 1.49 30.30 30.04
C LYS A 548 2.21 30.44 28.69
N GLU A 549 2.68 31.63 28.38
CA GLU A 549 3.41 31.95 27.13
C GLU A 549 4.71 31.15 26.97
N PHE A 550 5.31 30.67 28.07
CA PHE A 550 6.55 29.90 28.02
C PHE A 550 6.35 28.39 27.99
N ILE A 551 5.13 27.90 28.21
CA ILE A 551 4.84 26.45 28.20
C ILE A 551 5.09 25.85 26.80
N GLY A 552 4.59 26.50 25.74
CA GLY A 552 4.84 26.09 24.35
C GLY A 552 6.32 26.05 23.97
N PRO A 553 7.11 27.11 24.23
CA PRO A 553 8.56 27.09 24.06
C PRO A 553 9.29 25.96 24.82
N ILE A 554 8.88 25.62 26.04
CA ILE A 554 9.44 24.50 26.79
C ILE A 554 9.18 23.19 26.05
N ASP A 555 7.95 22.94 25.64
CA ASP A 555 7.59 21.77 24.86
C ASP A 555 8.36 21.66 23.54
N GLN A 556 8.49 22.77 22.81
CA GLN A 556 9.31 22.82 21.58
C GLN A 556 10.79 22.49 21.85
N GLY A 557 11.33 22.95 22.97
CA GLY A 557 12.70 22.64 23.39
C GLY A 557 12.91 21.15 23.68
N ILE A 558 11.93 20.54 24.35
CA ILE A 558 11.92 19.09 24.63
C ILE A 558 11.81 18.31 23.34
N GLN A 559 10.88 18.66 22.44
CA GLN A 559 10.73 17.97 21.15
C GLN A 559 11.98 18.12 20.28
N GLY A 560 12.62 19.27 20.27
CA GLY A 560 13.91 19.47 19.57
C GLY A 560 15.01 18.56 20.13
N ALA A 561 15.08 18.37 21.44
CA ALA A 561 16.03 17.46 22.07
C ALA A 561 15.72 16.00 21.74
N MET A 562 14.44 15.64 21.70
CA MET A 562 13.99 14.30 21.30
C MET A 562 14.35 13.99 19.85
N GLN A 563 14.14 14.90 18.93
CA GLN A 563 14.51 14.71 17.52
C GLN A 563 16.01 14.56 17.31
N ALA A 564 16.82 15.34 18.02
CA ALA A 564 18.26 15.27 17.95
C ALA A 564 18.86 14.00 18.58
N GLY A 565 18.11 13.37 19.49
CA GLY A 565 18.60 12.26 20.32
C GLY A 565 19.49 12.72 21.46
N VAL A 566 19.71 11.86 22.45
CA VAL A 566 20.45 12.18 23.66
C VAL A 566 21.66 11.29 23.88
N VAL A 567 21.54 10.00 23.56
CA VAL A 567 22.58 8.98 23.85
C VAL A 567 23.43 8.69 22.61
N ALA A 568 22.78 8.47 21.49
CA ALA A 568 23.43 8.09 20.24
C ALA A 568 22.98 8.93 19.04
N GLY A 569 22.19 10.00 19.28
CA GLY A 569 21.70 10.92 18.25
C GLY A 569 20.56 10.35 17.40
N TYR A 570 19.83 9.41 17.92
CA TYR A 570 18.63 8.89 17.26
C TYR A 570 17.37 9.48 17.88
N PRO A 571 16.29 9.66 17.12
CA PRO A 571 15.06 10.21 17.67
C PRO A 571 14.55 9.42 18.86
N VAL A 572 14.17 10.16 19.91
CA VAL A 572 13.59 9.58 21.13
C VAL A 572 12.11 9.35 20.91
N VAL A 573 11.59 8.19 21.33
CA VAL A 573 10.18 7.80 21.19
C VAL A 573 9.62 7.28 22.51
N ASP A 574 8.29 7.24 22.61
CA ASP A 574 7.55 6.62 23.71
C ASP A 574 7.94 7.16 25.11
N VAL A 575 7.91 8.48 25.22
CA VAL A 575 8.21 9.20 26.46
C VAL A 575 7.07 10.16 26.81
N LYS A 576 6.64 10.10 28.06
CA LYS A 576 5.71 11.08 28.67
C LYS A 576 6.52 12.06 29.50
N VAL A 577 6.32 13.35 29.23
CA VAL A 577 6.94 14.44 29.97
C VAL A 577 5.89 15.24 30.71
N THR A 578 6.05 15.37 32.01
CA THR A 578 5.20 16.21 32.87
C THR A 578 6.00 17.41 33.35
N LEU A 579 5.60 18.61 32.96
CA LEU A 579 6.11 19.85 33.48
C LEU A 579 5.29 20.23 34.71
N TYR A 580 5.88 20.17 35.92
CA TYR A 580 5.12 20.33 37.14
C TYR A 580 5.50 21.55 37.99
N ASP A 581 6.69 22.14 37.80
CA ASP A 581 7.14 23.29 38.56
C ASP A 581 8.22 24.06 37.79
N GLY A 582 8.62 25.21 38.29
CA GLY A 582 9.69 26.05 37.75
C GLY A 582 9.66 27.44 38.33
N SER A 583 10.42 28.34 37.74
CA SER A 583 10.37 29.78 38.08
C SER A 583 10.77 30.64 36.89
N TYR A 584 10.38 31.88 36.90
CA TYR A 584 10.71 32.86 35.89
C TYR A 584 11.30 34.14 36.52
N HIS A 585 11.95 34.95 35.69
CA HIS A 585 12.44 36.27 36.08
C HIS A 585 11.79 37.31 35.17
N GLU A 586 11.19 38.36 35.75
CA GLU A 586 10.40 39.34 35.03
C GLU A 586 11.13 40.02 33.86
N VAL A 587 12.46 40.19 33.96
CA VAL A 587 13.28 40.90 32.95
C VAL A 587 14.02 39.95 32.04
N ASP A 588 14.59 38.86 32.59
CA ASP A 588 15.55 37.99 31.91
C ASP A 588 14.92 36.73 31.32
N SER A 589 13.64 36.45 31.62
CA SER A 589 12.94 35.32 31.01
C SER A 589 12.50 35.66 29.59
N SER A 590 12.63 34.68 28.70
CA SER A 590 12.24 34.76 27.30
C SER A 590 11.84 33.36 26.79
N GLU A 591 11.13 33.31 25.67
CA GLU A 591 10.77 32.08 25.00
C GLU A 591 12.02 31.24 24.69
N MET A 592 13.10 31.90 24.21
CA MET A 592 14.36 31.21 23.88
C MET A 592 15.02 30.64 25.15
N ALA A 593 15.02 31.35 26.27
CA ALA A 593 15.60 30.86 27.52
C ALA A 593 14.86 29.60 28.03
N PHE A 594 13.53 29.63 27.97
CA PHE A 594 12.71 28.46 28.34
C PHE A 594 12.81 27.30 27.36
N LYS A 595 12.95 27.57 26.07
CA LYS A 595 13.19 26.56 25.05
C LYS A 595 14.53 25.84 25.31
N ILE A 596 15.59 26.58 25.63
CA ILE A 596 16.89 26.03 26.02
C ILE A 596 16.78 25.26 27.33
N ALA A 597 16.11 25.80 28.34
CA ALA A 597 15.91 25.14 29.63
C ALA A 597 15.16 23.79 29.49
N GLY A 598 14.11 23.76 28.68
CA GLY A 598 13.35 22.55 28.36
C GLY A 598 14.22 21.49 27.68
N SER A 599 15.00 21.89 26.68
CA SER A 599 15.95 21.00 25.99
C SER A 599 16.99 20.42 26.94
N MET A 600 17.60 21.27 27.78
CA MET A 600 18.61 20.83 28.75
C MET A 600 18.00 19.87 29.77
N ALA A 601 16.86 20.24 30.35
CA ALA A 601 16.17 19.41 31.35
C ALA A 601 15.85 18.02 30.80
N PHE A 602 15.34 17.95 29.59
CA PHE A 602 15.03 16.66 28.95
C PHE A 602 16.28 15.81 28.77
N LYS A 603 17.37 16.37 28.25
CA LYS A 603 18.64 15.65 28.05
C LYS A 603 19.22 15.13 29.37
N GLU A 604 19.16 15.91 30.41
CA GLU A 604 19.65 15.52 31.75
C GLU A 604 18.76 14.45 32.37
N ALA A 605 17.43 14.61 32.29
CA ALA A 605 16.48 13.63 32.79
C ALA A 605 16.65 12.27 32.08
N MET A 606 16.77 12.29 30.77
CA MET A 606 16.90 11.08 29.97
C MET A 606 18.15 10.28 30.35
N ARG A 607 19.28 10.93 30.61
CA ARG A 607 20.50 10.25 31.07
C ARG A 607 20.33 9.52 32.40
N LYS A 608 19.39 9.98 33.25
CA LYS A 608 19.06 9.35 34.55
C LYS A 608 18.00 8.25 34.42
N ALA A 609 17.26 8.23 33.34
CA ALA A 609 16.08 7.39 33.13
C ALA A 609 16.39 6.02 32.50
N ASP A 610 17.62 5.52 32.59
CA ASP A 610 18.06 4.27 31.97
C ASP A 610 17.76 4.25 30.45
N PRO A 611 18.40 5.13 29.68
CA PRO A 611 18.14 5.24 28.25
C PRO A 611 18.66 4.02 27.49
N VAL A 612 17.89 3.55 26.51
CA VAL A 612 18.22 2.43 25.63
C VAL A 612 18.08 2.80 24.17
N ILE A 613 18.84 2.13 23.32
CA ILE A 613 18.72 2.21 21.87
C ILE A 613 17.76 1.11 21.42
N LEU A 614 16.84 1.44 20.55
CA LEU A 614 15.90 0.53 19.93
C LEU A 614 16.31 0.24 18.49
N GLU A 615 16.20 -1.02 18.08
CA GLU A 615 16.38 -1.46 16.70
C GLU A 615 15.08 -1.97 16.10
N PRO A 616 14.83 -1.72 14.79
CA PRO A 616 13.66 -2.25 14.10
C PRO A 616 13.80 -3.74 13.87
N ILE A 617 12.78 -4.49 14.23
CA ILE A 617 12.63 -5.92 13.98
C ILE A 617 11.73 -6.11 12.78
N MET A 618 12.14 -6.97 11.89
CA MET A 618 11.42 -7.34 10.68
C MET A 618 10.76 -8.71 10.87
N LYS A 619 9.52 -8.82 10.45
CA LYS A 619 8.86 -10.11 10.25
C LYS A 619 9.31 -10.63 8.89
N VAL A 620 10.01 -11.73 8.89
CA VAL A 620 10.60 -12.35 7.70
C VAL A 620 9.93 -13.69 7.45
N ALA A 621 9.45 -13.91 6.23
CA ALA A 621 8.96 -15.20 5.78
C ALA A 621 9.85 -15.69 4.63
N VAL A 622 10.44 -16.85 4.80
CA VAL A 622 11.34 -17.45 3.80
C VAL A 622 10.73 -18.73 3.27
N ILE A 623 10.61 -18.83 1.95
CA ILE A 623 10.09 -20.03 1.27
C ILE A 623 11.25 -20.69 0.53
N VAL A 624 11.52 -21.92 0.87
CA VAL A 624 12.61 -22.71 0.29
C VAL A 624 12.19 -24.16 0.07
N PRO A 625 12.80 -24.87 -0.91
CA PRO A 625 12.65 -26.32 -1.00
C PRO A 625 13.08 -27.03 0.30
N ASP A 626 12.46 -28.16 0.63
CA ASP A 626 12.69 -28.90 1.87
C ASP A 626 14.17 -29.14 2.17
N GLU A 627 14.98 -29.41 1.14
CA GLU A 627 16.42 -29.69 1.22
C GLU A 627 17.25 -28.53 1.79
N TYR A 628 16.80 -27.28 1.68
CA TYR A 628 17.51 -26.08 2.16
C TYR A 628 17.00 -25.55 3.50
N MET A 629 15.97 -26.15 4.08
CA MET A 629 15.36 -25.67 5.32
C MET A 629 16.38 -25.53 6.47
N GLY A 630 17.23 -26.54 6.64
CA GLY A 630 18.24 -26.52 7.71
C GLY A 630 19.27 -25.41 7.57
N ASP A 631 19.76 -25.19 6.36
CA ASP A 631 20.75 -24.13 6.07
C ASP A 631 20.15 -22.74 6.27
N VAL A 632 18.89 -22.55 5.88
CA VAL A 632 18.18 -21.29 6.04
C VAL A 632 17.86 -20.98 7.51
N ILE A 633 17.42 -21.97 8.29
CA ILE A 633 17.19 -21.81 9.73
C ILE A 633 18.52 -21.46 10.42
N GLY A 634 19.62 -22.14 10.06
CA GLY A 634 20.95 -21.82 10.59
C GLY A 634 21.38 -20.39 10.26
N ASP A 635 21.13 -19.93 9.05
CA ASP A 635 21.47 -18.57 8.64
C ASP A 635 20.61 -17.51 9.38
N ILE A 636 19.31 -17.73 9.50
CA ILE A 636 18.41 -16.84 10.25
C ILE A 636 18.84 -16.72 11.71
N ASN A 637 19.18 -17.84 12.35
CA ASN A 637 19.69 -17.84 13.73
C ASN A 637 21.02 -17.09 13.86
N ALA A 638 21.94 -17.26 12.89
CA ALA A 638 23.20 -16.52 12.86
C ALA A 638 22.97 -15.00 12.69
N ARG A 639 21.87 -14.58 12.11
CA ARG A 639 21.42 -13.18 11.96
C ARG A 639 20.64 -12.66 13.18
N ARG A 640 20.73 -13.32 14.31
CA ARG A 640 19.97 -12.96 15.54
C ARG A 640 18.45 -13.12 15.36
N GLY A 641 18.03 -13.90 14.36
CA GLY A 641 16.63 -14.16 14.09
C GLY A 641 16.02 -15.10 15.13
N GLN A 642 14.74 -14.90 15.42
CA GLN A 642 13.92 -15.77 16.25
C GLN A 642 12.89 -16.45 15.38
N ILE A 643 13.04 -17.76 15.19
CA ILE A 643 12.07 -18.56 14.43
C ILE A 643 10.74 -18.57 15.18
N GLN A 644 9.66 -18.18 14.50
CA GLN A 644 8.31 -18.14 15.04
C GLN A 644 7.52 -19.41 14.68
N GLY A 645 7.82 -19.99 13.52
CA GLY A 645 7.16 -21.18 13.05
C GLY A 645 7.73 -21.68 11.72
N THR A 646 7.35 -22.87 11.37
CA THR A 646 7.63 -23.48 10.06
C THR A 646 6.38 -24.15 9.55
N GLU A 647 6.11 -24.00 8.26
CA GLU A 647 4.96 -24.62 7.60
C GLU A 647 5.40 -25.39 6.37
N SER A 648 5.01 -26.65 6.30
CA SER A 648 5.30 -27.50 5.14
C SER A 648 4.26 -27.30 4.05
N ARG A 649 4.72 -27.11 2.82
CA ARG A 649 3.90 -26.92 1.63
C ARG A 649 4.46 -27.80 0.50
N SER A 650 3.80 -28.85 0.13
CA SER A 650 4.08 -29.67 -1.09
C SER A 650 5.50 -29.56 -1.67
N GLY A 651 6.54 -29.99 -0.92
CA GLY A 651 7.94 -29.95 -1.35
C GLY A 651 8.68 -28.63 -1.10
N THR A 652 8.05 -27.69 -0.40
CA THR A 652 8.67 -26.45 0.07
C THR A 652 8.34 -26.21 1.55
N GLN A 653 9.21 -25.47 2.23
CA GLN A 653 9.01 -25.04 3.62
C GLN A 653 8.91 -23.52 3.66
N GLN A 654 7.93 -23.03 4.38
CA GLN A 654 7.91 -21.63 4.80
C GLN A 654 8.46 -21.54 6.22
N ILE A 655 9.39 -20.63 6.42
CA ILE A 655 10.02 -20.35 7.71
C ILE A 655 9.66 -18.91 8.08
N ASP A 656 8.93 -18.71 9.17
CA ASP A 656 8.58 -17.39 9.70
C ASP A 656 9.51 -17.05 10.85
N ALA A 657 10.09 -15.87 10.81
CA ALA A 657 11.05 -15.40 11.79
C ALA A 657 10.94 -13.90 12.07
N LEU A 658 11.41 -13.48 13.25
CA LEU A 658 11.64 -12.08 13.59
C LEU A 658 13.14 -11.82 13.58
N VAL A 659 13.61 -10.91 12.74
CA VAL A 659 15.04 -10.64 12.56
C VAL A 659 15.32 -9.14 12.60
N PRO A 660 16.38 -8.69 13.32
CA PRO A 660 16.78 -7.29 13.30
C PRO A 660 17.14 -6.83 11.88
N LEU A 661 16.64 -5.67 11.48
CA LEU A 661 16.90 -5.12 10.14
C LEU A 661 18.39 -5.02 9.82
N SER A 662 19.22 -4.64 10.79
CA SER A 662 20.67 -4.53 10.64
C SER A 662 21.34 -5.84 10.18
N ASN A 663 20.73 -6.98 10.47
CA ASN A 663 21.21 -8.30 10.10
C ASN A 663 20.62 -8.84 8.79
N MET A 664 19.68 -8.10 8.18
CA MET A 664 19.03 -8.52 6.93
C MET A 664 19.68 -7.95 5.67
N PHE A 665 20.60 -6.99 5.80
CA PHE A 665 21.31 -6.46 4.63
C PHE A 665 22.08 -7.54 3.89
N GLY A 666 21.93 -7.59 2.57
CA GLY A 666 22.55 -8.61 1.73
C GLY A 666 21.89 -10.00 1.79
N TYR A 667 20.82 -10.16 2.57
CA TYR A 667 20.16 -11.45 2.75
C TYR A 667 19.66 -12.07 1.43
N ALA A 668 19.14 -11.26 0.50
CA ALA A 668 18.69 -11.73 -0.81
C ALA A 668 19.80 -12.49 -1.56
N THR A 669 21.03 -11.96 -1.55
CA THR A 669 22.19 -12.56 -2.19
C THR A 669 22.59 -13.85 -1.49
N ASP A 670 22.63 -13.84 -0.15
CA ASP A 670 22.99 -15.01 0.64
C ASP A 670 21.97 -16.14 0.50
N LEU A 671 20.69 -15.82 0.51
CA LEU A 671 19.61 -16.78 0.29
C LEU A 671 19.70 -17.42 -1.10
N ARG A 672 19.88 -16.62 -2.15
CA ARG A 672 20.06 -17.12 -3.53
C ARG A 672 21.27 -18.03 -3.65
N SER A 673 22.38 -17.65 -3.05
CA SER A 673 23.61 -18.47 -3.04
C SER A 673 23.38 -19.84 -2.36
N LYS A 674 22.74 -19.86 -1.20
CA LYS A 674 22.47 -21.06 -0.41
C LYS A 674 21.43 -21.98 -1.03
N THR A 675 20.47 -21.44 -1.75
CA THR A 675 19.32 -22.16 -2.31
C THR A 675 19.41 -22.36 -3.82
N GLN A 676 20.56 -22.06 -4.43
CA GLN A 676 20.75 -22.11 -5.89
C GLN A 676 19.68 -21.30 -6.65
N GLY A 677 19.30 -20.15 -6.12
CA GLY A 677 18.30 -19.26 -6.69
C GLY A 677 16.84 -19.66 -6.45
N ARG A 678 16.58 -20.78 -5.74
CA ARG A 678 15.21 -21.29 -5.52
C ARG A 678 14.53 -20.75 -4.25
N GLY A 679 15.27 -20.06 -3.38
CA GLY A 679 14.73 -19.43 -2.19
C GLY A 679 14.10 -18.08 -2.49
N GLN A 680 12.97 -17.80 -1.86
CA GLN A 680 12.30 -16.52 -1.87
C GLN A 680 12.09 -16.06 -0.44
N TYR A 681 12.08 -14.74 -0.20
CA TYR A 681 11.71 -14.20 1.09
C TYR A 681 10.91 -12.91 0.94
N SER A 682 10.14 -12.63 1.96
CA SER A 682 9.49 -11.35 2.17
C SER A 682 9.86 -10.83 3.56
N MET A 683 9.86 -9.51 3.70
CA MET A 683 10.24 -8.84 4.93
C MET A 683 9.35 -7.62 5.12
N GLU A 684 8.76 -7.49 6.30
CA GLU A 684 7.92 -6.36 6.69
C GLU A 684 8.32 -5.82 8.06
N PRO A 685 8.19 -4.50 8.32
CA PRO A 685 8.40 -3.94 9.64
C PRO A 685 7.43 -4.56 10.66
N SER A 686 7.93 -4.92 11.83
CA SER A 686 7.11 -5.45 12.91
C SER A 686 7.06 -4.48 14.10
N HIS A 687 8.12 -4.38 14.86
CA HIS A 687 8.21 -3.57 16.06
C HIS A 687 9.67 -3.18 16.35
N TYR A 688 9.89 -2.39 17.40
CA TYR A 688 11.21 -2.04 17.90
C TYR A 688 11.49 -2.79 19.19
N ILE A 689 12.74 -3.24 19.35
CA ILE A 689 13.22 -3.87 20.60
C ILE A 689 14.53 -3.23 21.06
N ASP A 690 14.89 -3.46 22.33
CA ASP A 690 16.16 -3.01 22.88
C ASP A 690 17.33 -3.67 22.17
N VAL A 691 18.29 -2.86 21.75
CA VAL A 691 19.56 -3.35 21.20
C VAL A 691 20.38 -4.01 22.32
N PRO A 692 21.00 -5.19 22.09
CA PRO A 692 21.92 -5.78 23.06
C PRO A 692 23.04 -4.82 23.45
N LYS A 693 23.44 -4.82 24.73
CA LYS A 693 24.43 -3.86 25.27
C LYS A 693 25.72 -3.76 24.47
N SER A 694 26.28 -4.88 24.02
CA SER A 694 27.52 -4.91 23.23
C SER A 694 27.38 -4.20 21.88
N ILE A 695 26.20 -4.30 21.26
CA ILE A 695 25.90 -3.64 19.99
C ILE A 695 25.60 -2.15 20.24
N ALA A 696 24.85 -1.82 21.29
CA ALA A 696 24.60 -0.43 21.68
C ALA A 696 25.89 0.35 21.95
N GLU A 697 26.85 -0.26 22.65
CA GLU A 697 28.19 0.32 22.87
C GLU A 697 28.94 0.54 21.56
N SER A 698 28.84 -0.37 20.60
CA SER A 698 29.45 -0.22 19.26
C SER A 698 28.82 0.92 18.47
N ILE A 699 27.50 1.08 18.54
CA ILE A 699 26.75 2.16 17.90
C ILE A 699 27.19 3.52 18.47
N MET A 700 27.24 3.63 19.80
CA MET A 700 27.68 4.84 20.49
C MET A 700 29.15 5.19 20.20
N ALA A 701 30.04 4.19 20.18
CA ALA A 701 31.45 4.38 19.86
C ALA A 701 31.71 4.75 18.38
N GLY A 702 30.90 4.24 17.48
CA GLY A 702 30.94 4.59 16.06
C GLY A 702 30.62 6.07 15.80
N ARG A 703 29.72 6.66 16.61
CA ARG A 703 29.42 8.09 16.59
C ARG A 703 30.56 8.93 17.19
N ALA A 704 31.09 8.54 18.32
CA ALA A 704 32.21 9.25 18.96
C ALA A 704 33.46 9.37 18.06
N LYS A 705 33.68 8.41 17.13
CA LYS A 705 34.72 8.49 16.11
C LYS A 705 34.40 9.42 14.94
N LYS A 706 33.14 9.76 14.70
CA LYS A 706 32.74 10.69 13.65
C LYS A 706 32.70 12.14 14.14
N GLU A 707 32.61 12.36 15.45
CA GLU A 707 32.59 13.68 16.10
C GLU A 707 34.02 14.18 16.48
N GLY A 708 35.06 13.36 16.38
CA GLY A 708 36.49 13.67 16.62
C GLY A 708 37.31 13.69 15.32
#